data_f4934ce71cc97466b000d981e269f3da
#
_entry.id   f4934ce71cc97466b000d981e269f3da
#
_cell.length_a   1.000
_cell.length_b   1.000
_cell.length_c   1.000
_cell.angle_alpha   90.00
_cell.angle_beta   90.00
_cell.angle_gamma   90.00
#
_symmetry.space_group_name_H-M   'P 1'
#
loop_
_entity.id
_entity.type
_entity.pdbx_description
1 polymer ?
#
loop_
_entity_poly.entity_id
_entity_poly.type
_entity_poly.pdbx_seq_one_letter_code
_entity_poly.pdbx_strand_id
1 'polypeptide(L)'
;MFDGFLRAAAATPDIRVADCKFNGASAAALVSEAYEQGVSLLVLPELCLTGYTCSDLFLQESLLDGAQKALITLAESTRDRNMIVLAGLPLTVNSVLYNVAAVLHDGEILGFVPKSYLPTYSEFYEGRHYHSGADIETEILFNGRKYPFGTKLLFRCRQMPAFTLGIEICEDLWVAQPPSIGHALAGATVIANLSASDETTGKDIYRKSLVSGQSARLVCGYIYADAGEGESSTDLVFGAHNLICENGSFLAESERFCNQMITADLDLSKLVSERRRMTTWQPKFNDDYRIIEFDLEMHPLELRRYIDPHPFVPDDRTDRARRCEEILTIQAMGLKKRLAHTHCQHAVVGISGGLDSTLALLVTVRAFDMLDMDRKQIMAVTMPCFGTTDRTYHNACELVHRLGATLEEVDIKAAVTLHFSDIGQDPSKHDVTYENGQARERTQVLMDIANRLGGMVIGTGDMSELALGWATYNGDHMSMYGVNASVPKTLVRHLVRYCADTADSETLKETLLDILDTPVSPELIPPEDGQISQKTEDLVGPYELHDFFMYHILRFGRHPAKVYRLALQAFAGVYDAATILRWLKTFYRRFFAQQFKRSCLPDGPKVGSVAVSPRGDLRMPSDACVTLWMQELDEIVE
;
A
#
# COMPACT_ATOMS: atom_id res chain seq x y z
N MET A 1 7.72 -16.71 12.86
CA MET A 1 7.74 -16.82 11.37
C MET A 1 8.35 -15.54 10.81
N PHE A 2 9.26 -15.67 9.88
CA PHE A 2 9.86 -14.52 9.20
C PHE A 2 8.90 -13.97 8.14
N ASP A 3 8.60 -12.68 8.16
CA ASP A 3 7.53 -12.07 7.34
C ASP A 3 8.02 -11.14 6.22
N GLY A 4 9.33 -11.15 5.96
CA GLY A 4 9.95 -10.45 4.83
C GLY A 4 10.16 -8.95 5.03
N PHE A 5 10.19 -8.46 6.27
CA PHE A 5 10.65 -7.10 6.57
C PHE A 5 12.15 -7.04 6.78
N LEU A 6 12.74 -5.93 6.32
CA LEU A 6 14.15 -5.59 6.47
C LEU A 6 14.27 -4.17 7.02
N ARG A 7 14.98 -3.96 8.14
CA ARG A 7 15.31 -2.61 8.60
C ARG A 7 16.54 -2.10 7.88
N ALA A 8 16.37 -1.00 7.15
CA ALA A 8 17.45 -0.31 6.45
C ALA A 8 17.68 1.08 7.05
N ALA A 9 18.90 1.56 6.94
CA ALA A 9 19.29 2.90 7.34
C ALA A 9 20.10 3.61 6.23
N ALA A 10 19.90 4.92 6.12
CA ALA A 10 20.79 5.85 5.43
C ALA A 10 21.35 6.83 6.48
N ALA A 11 22.64 7.02 6.51
CA ALA A 11 23.27 7.84 7.54
C ALA A 11 24.40 8.70 6.98
N THR A 12 24.47 9.95 7.44
CA THR A 12 25.54 10.88 7.12
C THR A 12 26.47 11.00 8.32
N PRO A 13 27.74 10.50 8.24
CA PRO A 13 28.71 10.64 9.31
C PRO A 13 29.24 12.09 9.39
N ASP A 14 29.70 12.49 10.57
CA ASP A 14 30.54 13.65 10.68
C ASP A 14 31.89 13.34 10.02
N ILE A 15 32.36 14.23 9.16
CA ILE A 15 33.63 14.04 8.47
C ILE A 15 34.53 15.25 8.63
N ARG A 16 35.83 15.02 8.32
CA ARG A 16 36.83 16.05 8.09
C ARG A 16 37.53 15.73 6.78
N VAL A 17 37.59 16.70 5.88
CA VAL A 17 38.18 16.52 4.56
C VAL A 17 39.63 16.00 4.72
N ALA A 18 39.95 14.89 4.07
CA ALA A 18 41.22 14.18 4.09
C ALA A 18 41.67 13.57 5.46
N ASP A 19 40.83 13.59 6.51
CA ASP A 19 41.11 12.92 7.77
C ASP A 19 40.47 11.53 7.82
N CYS A 20 41.03 10.58 7.07
CA CYS A 20 40.48 9.23 6.94
C CYS A 20 40.35 8.50 8.30
N LYS A 21 41.21 8.81 9.28
CA LYS A 21 41.14 8.19 10.60
C LYS A 21 39.92 8.67 11.38
N PHE A 22 39.65 9.97 11.37
CA PHE A 22 38.45 10.55 11.99
C PHE A 22 37.19 10.04 11.28
N ASN A 23 37.15 10.10 9.94
CA ASN A 23 36.01 9.69 9.13
C ASN A 23 35.67 8.22 9.34
N GLY A 24 36.68 7.33 9.34
CA GLY A 24 36.48 5.91 9.63
C GLY A 24 35.95 5.64 11.05
N ALA A 25 36.41 6.39 12.06
CA ALA A 25 35.91 6.29 13.42
C ALA A 25 34.44 6.78 13.54
N SER A 26 34.09 7.88 12.87
CA SER A 26 32.71 8.40 12.80
C SER A 26 31.77 7.40 12.12
N ALA A 27 32.19 6.82 10.99
CA ALA A 27 31.45 5.77 10.31
C ALA A 27 31.24 4.52 11.21
N ALA A 28 32.30 4.09 11.95
CA ALA A 28 32.18 2.96 12.87
C ALA A 28 31.24 3.23 14.07
N ALA A 29 31.13 4.47 14.51
CA ALA A 29 30.15 4.86 15.51
C ALA A 29 28.70 4.69 14.98
N LEU A 30 28.44 5.10 13.73
CA LEU A 30 27.15 4.88 13.09
C LEU A 30 26.85 3.39 12.86
N VAL A 31 27.86 2.56 12.56
CA VAL A 31 27.69 1.10 12.50
C VAL A 31 27.21 0.54 13.84
N SER A 32 27.77 1.03 14.95
CA SER A 32 27.38 0.60 16.31
C SER A 32 25.95 1.06 16.63
N GLU A 33 25.62 2.30 16.35
CA GLU A 33 24.29 2.87 16.56
C GLU A 33 23.22 2.14 15.70
N ALA A 34 23.51 1.88 14.42
CA ALA A 34 22.64 1.15 13.51
C ALA A 34 22.37 -0.28 14.01
N TYR A 35 23.42 -0.97 14.50
CA TYR A 35 23.30 -2.31 15.05
C TYR A 35 22.38 -2.33 16.29
N GLU A 36 22.56 -1.39 17.22
CA GLU A 36 21.69 -1.25 18.40
C GLU A 36 20.22 -0.99 18.05
N GLN A 37 19.98 -0.35 16.90
CA GLN A 37 18.64 -0.13 16.37
C GLN A 37 18.07 -1.32 15.59
N GLY A 38 18.82 -2.42 15.44
CA GLY A 38 18.42 -3.62 14.69
C GLY A 38 18.43 -3.43 13.18
N VAL A 39 19.28 -2.53 12.67
CA VAL A 39 19.45 -2.30 11.23
C VAL A 39 20.22 -3.47 10.61
N SER A 40 19.72 -4.00 9.50
CA SER A 40 20.35 -5.05 8.71
C SER A 40 21.07 -4.54 7.46
N LEU A 41 20.79 -3.31 7.03
CA LEU A 41 21.48 -2.63 5.92
C LEU A 41 21.72 -1.17 6.27
N LEU A 42 22.99 -0.77 6.37
CA LEU A 42 23.41 0.62 6.56
C LEU A 42 24.09 1.13 5.30
N VAL A 43 23.63 2.25 4.77
CA VAL A 43 24.23 2.94 3.62
C VAL A 43 24.84 4.26 4.10
N LEU A 44 26.13 4.44 3.86
CA LEU A 44 26.89 5.66 4.10
C LEU A 44 27.14 6.40 2.77
N PRO A 45 27.47 7.71 2.77
CA PRO A 45 27.66 8.51 1.57
C PRO A 45 28.84 8.10 0.69
N GLU A 46 28.82 8.60 -0.53
CA GLU A 46 29.92 8.58 -1.49
C GLU A 46 31.18 9.21 -0.87
N LEU A 47 32.35 8.54 -1.04
CA LEU A 47 33.67 8.99 -0.58
C LEU A 47 33.73 9.39 0.91
N CYS A 48 32.82 8.91 1.75
CA CYS A 48 32.71 9.31 3.16
C CYS A 48 33.97 9.00 4.00
N LEU A 49 34.82 8.09 3.54
CA LEU A 49 36.09 7.79 4.27
C LEU A 49 37.19 8.84 4.04
N THR A 50 37.07 9.66 3.02
CA THR A 50 38.00 10.77 2.73
C THR A 50 37.36 12.14 2.83
N GLY A 51 36.09 12.25 2.57
CA GLY A 51 35.36 13.39 2.11
C GLY A 51 35.37 13.46 0.57
N TYR A 52 34.25 13.90 0.00
CA TYR A 52 34.08 14.08 -1.44
C TYR A 52 34.93 15.25 -1.98
N THR A 53 35.12 16.28 -1.19
CA THR A 53 35.74 17.56 -1.57
C THR A 53 37.27 17.60 -1.43
N CYS A 54 37.93 16.46 -1.49
CA CYS A 54 39.42 16.35 -1.37
C CYS A 54 40.19 16.89 -2.58
N SER A 55 39.52 17.12 -3.74
CA SER A 55 40.12 17.67 -4.96
C SER A 55 41.42 16.91 -5.37
N ASP A 56 42.50 17.62 -5.76
CA ASP A 56 43.76 17.02 -6.19
C ASP A 56 44.49 16.22 -5.08
N LEU A 57 44.00 16.26 -3.83
CA LEU A 57 44.54 15.35 -2.78
C LEU A 57 44.22 13.87 -3.10
N PHE A 58 43.24 13.57 -3.91
CA PHE A 58 42.96 12.22 -4.41
C PHE A 58 44.15 11.62 -5.20
N LEU A 59 45.08 12.45 -5.69
CA LEU A 59 46.30 12.01 -6.37
C LEU A 59 47.47 11.74 -5.39
N GLN A 60 47.25 11.88 -4.08
CA GLN A 60 48.27 11.70 -3.05
C GLN A 60 48.20 10.31 -2.45
N GLU A 61 49.31 9.55 -2.48
CA GLU A 61 49.39 8.20 -1.92
C GLU A 61 49.01 8.16 -0.43
N SER A 62 49.37 9.18 0.35
CA SER A 62 49.02 9.25 1.77
C SER A 62 47.50 9.25 2.02
N LEU A 63 46.73 9.92 1.17
CA LEU A 63 45.26 9.92 1.28
C LEU A 63 44.66 8.55 0.88
N LEU A 64 45.16 7.95 -0.21
CA LEU A 64 44.67 6.65 -0.69
C LEU A 64 45.02 5.53 0.33
N ASP A 65 46.22 5.52 0.87
CA ASP A 65 46.60 4.59 1.95
C ASP A 65 45.77 4.81 3.22
N GLY A 66 45.50 6.07 3.55
CA GLY A 66 44.64 6.45 4.67
C GLY A 66 43.22 5.88 4.52
N ALA A 67 42.63 6.04 3.32
CA ALA A 67 41.29 5.53 2.99
C ALA A 67 41.22 4.01 3.09
N GLN A 68 42.23 3.29 2.57
CA GLN A 68 42.29 1.82 2.68
C GLN A 68 42.37 1.34 4.13
N LYS A 69 43.22 1.99 4.97
CA LYS A 69 43.32 1.66 6.40
C LYS A 69 41.99 1.94 7.14
N ALA A 70 41.34 3.05 6.83
CA ALA A 70 40.04 3.36 7.40
C ALA A 70 38.98 2.32 7.01
N LEU A 71 38.96 1.87 5.74
CA LEU A 71 38.06 0.80 5.29
C LEU A 71 38.27 -0.52 6.05
N ILE A 72 39.56 -0.94 6.23
CA ILE A 72 39.86 -2.17 6.96
C ILE A 72 39.37 -2.07 8.42
N THR A 73 39.57 -0.92 9.06
CA THR A 73 39.08 -0.68 10.42
C THR A 73 37.53 -0.67 10.48
N LEU A 74 36.89 -0.07 9.50
CA LEU A 74 35.44 -0.07 9.41
C LEU A 74 34.90 -1.48 9.16
N ALA A 75 35.51 -2.26 8.27
CA ALA A 75 35.13 -3.65 8.06
C ALA A 75 35.21 -4.46 9.35
N GLU A 76 36.32 -4.34 10.12
CA GLU A 76 36.45 -5.01 11.41
C GLU A 76 35.35 -4.59 12.40
N SER A 77 34.89 -3.36 12.36
CA SER A 77 33.80 -2.90 13.23
C SER A 77 32.43 -3.57 12.92
N THR A 78 32.29 -4.26 11.78
CA THR A 78 31.11 -5.04 11.46
C THR A 78 31.12 -6.48 11.97
N ARG A 79 32.25 -6.92 12.58
CA ARG A 79 32.41 -8.28 13.09
C ARG A 79 31.40 -8.60 14.17
N ASP A 80 30.83 -9.81 14.09
CA ASP A 80 29.77 -10.31 14.96
C ASP A 80 28.48 -9.41 14.94
N ARG A 81 28.33 -8.61 13.93
CA ARG A 81 27.16 -7.75 13.73
C ARG A 81 26.35 -8.23 12.52
N ASN A 82 25.11 -8.56 12.78
CA ASN A 82 24.18 -9.14 11.80
C ASN A 82 23.67 -8.09 10.81
N MET A 83 24.57 -7.46 10.05
CA MET A 83 24.24 -6.36 9.12
C MET A 83 25.22 -6.27 7.95
N ILE A 84 24.74 -5.65 6.87
CA ILE A 84 25.54 -5.20 5.71
C ILE A 84 25.78 -3.70 5.85
N VAL A 85 27.00 -3.25 5.59
CA VAL A 85 27.40 -1.84 5.59
C VAL A 85 27.99 -1.46 4.24
N LEU A 86 27.57 -0.33 3.68
CA LEU A 86 28.13 0.25 2.46
C LEU A 86 28.87 1.54 2.80
N ALA A 87 30.09 1.67 2.30
CA ALA A 87 30.91 2.87 2.51
C ALA A 87 31.66 3.28 1.24
N GLY A 88 31.67 4.60 0.95
CA GLY A 88 32.34 5.18 -0.21
C GLY A 88 33.80 5.51 0.04
N LEU A 89 34.69 5.18 -0.90
CA LEU A 89 36.14 5.52 -0.85
C LEU A 89 36.78 5.62 -2.24
N PRO A 90 37.92 6.33 -2.38
CA PRO A 90 38.75 6.23 -3.58
C PRO A 90 39.58 4.94 -3.54
N LEU A 91 39.67 4.21 -4.66
CA LEU A 91 40.46 2.98 -4.74
C LEU A 91 41.29 2.91 -6.03
N THR A 92 42.56 2.66 -5.90
CA THR A 92 43.45 2.43 -7.05
C THR A 92 43.43 0.96 -7.43
N VAL A 93 43.14 0.67 -8.68
CA VAL A 93 43.16 -0.67 -9.27
C VAL A 93 43.98 -0.61 -10.56
N ASN A 94 45.04 -1.41 -10.66
CA ASN A 94 45.97 -1.44 -11.81
C ASN A 94 46.45 -0.04 -12.23
N SER A 95 46.81 0.79 -11.28
CA SER A 95 47.30 2.17 -11.46
C SER A 95 46.21 3.15 -11.98
N VAL A 96 44.92 2.77 -11.89
CA VAL A 96 43.77 3.62 -12.26
C VAL A 96 42.95 3.90 -11.00
N LEU A 97 42.56 5.14 -10.79
CA LEU A 97 41.76 5.56 -9.64
C LEU A 97 40.27 5.47 -9.92
N TYR A 98 39.52 4.85 -9.04
CA TYR A 98 38.06 4.71 -9.09
C TYR A 98 37.41 5.27 -7.82
N ASN A 99 36.26 5.85 -7.98
CA ASN A 99 35.30 6.12 -6.90
C ASN A 99 34.46 4.86 -6.68
N VAL A 100 34.51 4.27 -5.50
CA VAL A 100 33.91 2.96 -5.26
C VAL A 100 33.05 2.92 -3.99
N ALA A 101 32.03 2.06 -4.01
CA ALA A 101 31.32 1.58 -2.83
C ALA A 101 31.89 0.23 -2.42
N ALA A 102 32.37 0.12 -1.17
CA ALA A 102 32.74 -1.13 -0.55
C ALA A 102 31.55 -1.75 0.20
N VAL A 103 31.39 -3.06 0.10
CA VAL A 103 30.36 -3.84 0.78
C VAL A 103 31.00 -4.63 1.91
N LEU A 104 30.57 -4.35 3.14
CA LEU A 104 31.15 -4.91 4.37
C LEU A 104 30.15 -5.79 5.10
N HIS A 105 30.59 -6.91 5.61
CA HIS A 105 29.80 -7.84 6.40
C HIS A 105 30.67 -8.69 7.31
N ASP A 106 30.30 -8.79 8.58
CA ASP A 106 30.93 -9.67 9.56
C ASP A 106 32.49 -9.62 9.58
N GLY A 107 33.05 -8.41 9.59
CA GLY A 107 34.50 -8.18 9.61
C GLY A 107 35.20 -8.34 8.26
N GLU A 108 34.48 -8.68 7.20
CA GLU A 108 35.02 -8.95 5.87
C GLU A 108 34.48 -7.96 4.81
N ILE A 109 35.23 -7.82 3.71
CA ILE A 109 34.79 -7.12 2.51
C ILE A 109 34.20 -8.15 1.57
N LEU A 110 32.97 -7.92 1.05
CA LEU A 110 32.33 -8.81 0.09
C LEU A 110 32.68 -8.46 -1.35
N GLY A 111 32.95 -7.18 -1.64
CA GLY A 111 33.28 -6.72 -2.98
C GLY A 111 33.26 -5.19 -3.08
N PHE A 112 33.60 -4.69 -4.27
CA PHE A 112 33.68 -3.27 -4.60
C PHE A 112 32.86 -2.97 -5.86
N VAL A 113 32.04 -1.93 -5.80
CA VAL A 113 31.25 -1.46 -6.93
C VAL A 113 31.77 -0.07 -7.33
N PRO A 114 32.40 0.08 -8.52
CA PRO A 114 32.86 1.37 -8.99
C PRO A 114 31.71 2.19 -9.60
N LYS A 115 31.82 3.53 -9.50
CA LYS A 115 30.90 4.49 -10.12
C LYS A 115 30.93 4.37 -11.65
N SER A 116 29.77 4.32 -12.28
CA SER A 116 29.66 4.19 -13.74
C SER A 116 29.76 5.52 -14.46
N TYR A 117 29.09 6.55 -13.95
CA TYR A 117 28.99 7.87 -14.60
C TYR A 117 29.65 8.94 -13.74
N LEU A 118 30.62 9.63 -14.33
CA LEU A 118 31.44 10.67 -13.67
C LEU A 118 30.96 12.05 -14.14
N PRO A 119 30.27 12.84 -13.29
CA PRO A 119 29.90 14.19 -13.66
C PRO A 119 31.13 15.07 -13.87
N THR A 120 31.22 15.73 -15.04
CA THR A 120 32.31 16.61 -15.41
C THR A 120 31.70 17.83 -16.12
N TYR A 121 30.76 18.46 -15.47
CA TYR A 121 30.04 19.64 -15.93
C TYR A 121 29.65 20.53 -14.74
N SER A 122 29.38 21.81 -14.99
CA SER A 122 29.06 22.81 -13.96
C SER A 122 30.08 22.78 -12.80
N GLU A 123 29.66 22.56 -11.58
CA GLU A 123 30.45 22.46 -10.38
C GLU A 123 31.24 21.14 -10.23
N PHE A 124 30.91 20.12 -11.04
CA PHE A 124 31.51 18.79 -10.95
C PHE A 124 32.67 18.60 -11.92
N TYR A 125 33.74 17.94 -11.46
CA TYR A 125 34.93 17.65 -12.28
C TYR A 125 35.56 16.28 -11.92
N GLU A 126 34.73 15.28 -11.62
CA GLU A 126 35.18 13.93 -11.20
C GLU A 126 36.08 13.26 -12.25
N GLY A 127 35.84 13.49 -13.55
CA GLY A 127 36.69 12.98 -14.62
C GLY A 127 38.13 13.50 -14.62
N ARG A 128 38.46 14.50 -13.76
CA ARG A 128 39.85 14.93 -13.51
C ARG A 128 40.62 13.88 -12.69
N HIS A 129 39.95 13.16 -11.79
CA HIS A 129 40.60 12.27 -10.82
C HIS A 129 40.27 10.81 -11.09
N TYR A 130 39.01 10.51 -11.43
CA TYR A 130 38.49 9.17 -11.50
C TYR A 130 38.25 8.69 -12.93
N HIS A 131 38.27 7.37 -13.09
CA HIS A 131 37.88 6.67 -14.30
C HIS A 131 36.52 6.00 -14.10
N SER A 132 35.75 5.92 -15.18
CA SER A 132 34.49 5.21 -15.19
C SER A 132 34.69 3.71 -14.90
N GLY A 133 33.85 3.17 -14.03
CA GLY A 133 33.76 1.74 -13.77
C GLY A 133 32.79 1.00 -14.67
N ALA A 134 32.12 1.71 -15.61
CA ALA A 134 31.18 1.08 -16.52
C ALA A 134 31.81 -0.10 -17.28
N ASP A 135 31.06 -1.19 -17.36
CA ASP A 135 31.44 -2.44 -18.04
C ASP A 135 32.70 -3.15 -17.47
N ILE A 136 33.19 -2.74 -16.30
CA ILE A 136 34.27 -3.46 -15.61
C ILE A 136 33.68 -4.59 -14.76
N GLU A 137 34.16 -5.81 -15.03
CA GLU A 137 33.85 -6.99 -14.22
C GLU A 137 35.14 -7.78 -14.05
N THR A 138 35.72 -7.78 -12.86
CA THR A 138 37.04 -8.41 -12.57
C THR A 138 37.15 -8.79 -11.10
N GLU A 139 38.32 -9.34 -10.75
CA GLU A 139 38.77 -9.47 -9.36
C GLU A 139 40.00 -8.60 -9.11
N ILE A 140 40.05 -7.98 -7.97
CA ILE A 140 41.18 -7.15 -7.57
C ILE A 140 41.90 -7.73 -6.35
N LEU A 141 43.19 -7.48 -6.24
CA LEU A 141 43.96 -7.78 -5.05
C LEU A 141 43.90 -6.58 -4.08
N PHE A 142 43.28 -6.76 -2.91
CA PHE A 142 43.22 -5.76 -1.86
C PHE A 142 43.63 -6.39 -0.54
N ASN A 143 44.59 -5.78 0.19
CA ASN A 143 45.10 -6.29 1.45
C ASN A 143 45.47 -7.80 1.41
N GLY A 144 46.12 -8.25 0.33
CA GLY A 144 46.52 -9.65 0.15
C GLY A 144 45.44 -10.66 -0.19
N ARG A 145 44.19 -10.24 -0.38
CA ARG A 145 43.06 -11.08 -0.77
C ARG A 145 42.43 -10.61 -2.08
N LYS A 146 41.78 -11.53 -2.81
CA LYS A 146 41.05 -11.22 -4.02
C LYS A 146 39.58 -10.93 -3.70
N TYR A 147 39.06 -9.87 -4.29
CA TYR A 147 37.68 -9.44 -4.14
C TYR A 147 37.03 -9.16 -5.50
N PRO A 148 35.70 -9.42 -5.67
CA PRO A 148 34.97 -8.98 -6.82
C PRO A 148 35.02 -7.46 -6.95
N PHE A 149 35.20 -6.98 -8.19
CA PHE A 149 35.20 -5.57 -8.55
C PHE A 149 34.43 -5.39 -9.86
N GLY A 150 33.33 -4.66 -9.83
CA GLY A 150 32.51 -4.44 -11.02
C GLY A 150 31.16 -3.80 -10.71
N THR A 151 30.49 -3.34 -11.76
CA THR A 151 29.18 -2.69 -11.66
C THR A 151 28.03 -3.69 -11.69
N LYS A 152 28.26 -4.92 -12.19
CA LYS A 152 27.23 -5.97 -12.27
C LYS A 152 27.32 -6.97 -11.11
N LEU A 153 27.51 -6.46 -9.90
CA LEU A 153 27.50 -7.25 -8.67
C LEU A 153 26.16 -7.11 -7.96
N LEU A 154 25.59 -8.25 -7.55
CA LEU A 154 24.42 -8.30 -6.67
C LEU A 154 24.77 -9.06 -5.40
N PHE A 155 24.34 -8.54 -4.26
CA PHE A 155 24.56 -9.13 -2.93
C PHE A 155 23.25 -9.72 -2.43
N ARG A 156 23.21 -11.05 -2.23
CA ARG A 156 21.96 -11.78 -1.89
C ARG A 156 22.07 -12.45 -0.54
N CYS A 157 21.10 -12.19 0.32
CA CYS A 157 20.95 -12.90 1.58
C CYS A 157 20.40 -14.32 1.33
N ARG A 158 21.11 -15.37 1.82
CA ARG A 158 20.69 -16.77 1.64
C ARG A 158 19.42 -17.08 2.40
N GLN A 159 19.26 -16.56 3.62
CA GLN A 159 18.09 -16.82 4.47
C GLN A 159 16.86 -16.04 4.02
N MET A 160 17.07 -14.94 3.30
CA MET A 160 16.00 -14.12 2.71
C MET A 160 16.35 -13.72 1.27
N PRO A 161 16.16 -14.61 0.27
CA PRO A 161 16.49 -14.29 -1.12
C PRO A 161 15.75 -13.08 -1.69
N ALA A 162 14.61 -12.70 -1.07
CA ALA A 162 13.94 -11.43 -1.34
C ALA A 162 14.80 -10.21 -0.98
N PHE A 163 15.84 -10.34 -0.15
CA PHE A 163 16.86 -9.32 0.04
C PHE A 163 18.02 -9.57 -0.94
N THR A 164 17.91 -8.93 -2.08
CA THR A 164 18.98 -8.86 -3.09
C THR A 164 19.29 -7.39 -3.33
N LEU A 165 20.52 -6.99 -3.03
CA LEU A 165 21.01 -5.60 -3.06
C LEU A 165 21.77 -5.34 -4.35
N GLY A 166 21.39 -4.25 -5.07
CA GLY A 166 22.16 -3.61 -6.12
C GLY A 166 22.67 -2.24 -5.66
N ILE A 167 23.79 -1.79 -6.19
CA ILE A 167 24.47 -0.57 -5.74
C ILE A 167 24.75 0.33 -6.94
N GLU A 168 24.47 1.62 -6.79
CA GLU A 168 24.88 2.67 -7.71
C GLU A 168 25.36 3.89 -6.92
N ILE A 169 26.11 4.80 -7.55
CA ILE A 169 26.76 5.91 -6.87
C ILE A 169 26.34 7.23 -7.50
N CYS A 170 25.69 8.07 -6.72
CA CYS A 170 25.38 9.49 -6.98
C CYS A 170 24.82 9.72 -8.40
N GLU A 171 25.68 10.21 -9.32
CA GLU A 171 25.32 10.54 -10.72
C GLU A 171 24.68 9.37 -11.48
N ASP A 172 24.98 8.16 -11.08
CA ASP A 172 24.39 6.96 -11.70
C ASP A 172 22.84 6.98 -11.68
N LEU A 173 22.21 7.66 -10.69
CA LEU A 173 20.76 7.88 -10.67
C LEU A 173 20.28 8.97 -11.66
N TRP A 174 21.11 9.98 -11.94
CA TRP A 174 20.71 11.19 -12.67
C TRP A 174 20.73 11.01 -14.18
N VAL A 175 21.37 9.96 -14.66
CA VAL A 175 21.47 9.65 -16.09
C VAL A 175 20.17 9.08 -16.66
N ALA A 176 20.02 9.13 -17.98
CA ALA A 176 18.80 8.64 -18.66
C ALA A 176 18.55 7.12 -18.46
N GLN A 177 19.64 6.34 -18.26
CA GLN A 177 19.58 4.89 -18.01
C GLN A 177 20.43 4.53 -16.78
N PRO A 178 19.88 4.71 -15.57
CA PRO A 178 20.56 4.32 -14.33
C PRO A 178 20.93 2.82 -14.29
N PRO A 179 22.09 2.44 -13.72
CA PRO A 179 22.49 1.05 -13.52
C PRO A 179 21.45 0.23 -12.74
N SER A 180 20.74 0.86 -11.81
CA SER A 180 19.65 0.24 -11.03
C SER A 180 18.57 -0.41 -11.89
N ILE A 181 18.34 0.02 -13.14
CA ILE A 181 17.42 -0.65 -14.08
C ILE A 181 17.92 -2.07 -14.35
N GLY A 182 19.20 -2.21 -14.69
CA GLY A 182 19.84 -3.50 -14.89
C GLY A 182 19.82 -4.37 -13.65
N HIS A 183 20.16 -3.79 -12.49
CA HIS A 183 20.18 -4.48 -11.19
C HIS A 183 18.80 -5.04 -10.83
N ALA A 184 17.74 -4.24 -10.97
CA ALA A 184 16.38 -4.67 -10.66
C ALA A 184 15.88 -5.77 -11.61
N LEU A 185 16.20 -5.69 -12.90
CA LEU A 185 15.85 -6.73 -13.87
C LEU A 185 16.68 -8.01 -13.66
N ALA A 186 17.89 -7.92 -13.10
CA ALA A 186 18.71 -9.06 -12.70
C ALA A 186 18.30 -9.64 -11.32
N GLY A 187 17.35 -9.03 -10.62
CA GLY A 187 16.76 -9.57 -9.41
C GLY A 187 16.92 -8.72 -8.14
N ALA A 188 17.64 -7.58 -8.18
CA ALA A 188 17.72 -6.70 -7.03
C ALA A 188 16.34 -6.18 -6.61
N THR A 189 16.03 -6.28 -5.33
CA THR A 189 14.80 -5.75 -4.72
C THR A 189 15.08 -4.52 -3.87
N VAL A 190 16.36 -4.30 -3.53
CA VAL A 190 16.84 -3.13 -2.82
C VAL A 190 17.96 -2.51 -3.65
N ILE A 191 17.87 -1.21 -3.84
CA ILE A 191 18.91 -0.38 -4.47
C ILE A 191 19.46 0.57 -3.41
N ALA A 192 20.77 0.61 -3.29
CA ALA A 192 21.48 1.61 -2.48
C ALA A 192 22.22 2.58 -3.39
N ASN A 193 22.08 3.86 -3.10
CA ASN A 193 22.81 4.94 -3.76
C ASN A 193 23.63 5.70 -2.71
N LEU A 194 24.95 5.61 -2.83
CA LEU A 194 25.88 6.39 -2.04
C LEU A 194 26.11 7.71 -2.77
N SER A 195 25.79 8.84 -2.18
CA SER A 195 25.76 10.12 -2.85
C SER A 195 26.58 11.20 -2.14
N ALA A 196 27.07 12.14 -2.92
CA ALA A 196 27.59 13.43 -2.48
C ALA A 196 27.02 14.50 -3.41
N SER A 197 25.72 14.76 -3.24
CA SER A 197 24.97 15.71 -4.03
C SER A 197 24.89 17.04 -3.28
N ASP A 198 25.47 18.09 -3.87
CA ASP A 198 25.38 19.45 -3.34
C ASP A 198 23.95 19.98 -3.31
N GLU A 199 23.73 21.05 -2.55
CA GLU A 199 22.44 21.70 -2.45
C GLU A 199 22.40 23.00 -3.25
N THR A 200 21.42 23.09 -4.16
CA THR A 200 20.98 24.33 -4.78
C THR A 200 19.48 24.50 -4.57
N THR A 201 18.97 25.73 -4.67
CA THR A 201 17.55 26.00 -4.41
C THR A 201 16.65 25.15 -5.30
N GLY A 202 15.80 24.31 -4.68
CA GLY A 202 14.83 23.45 -5.36
C GLY A 202 15.38 22.11 -5.85
N LYS A 203 16.67 21.82 -5.70
CA LYS A 203 17.27 20.52 -6.08
C LYS A 203 16.74 19.35 -5.25
N ASP A 204 16.36 19.61 -4.01
CA ASP A 204 15.72 18.64 -3.11
C ASP A 204 14.43 18.06 -3.70
N ILE A 205 13.57 18.89 -4.30
CA ILE A 205 12.32 18.46 -4.94
C ILE A 205 12.63 17.54 -6.12
N TYR A 206 13.61 17.91 -6.94
CA TYR A 206 14.02 17.10 -8.09
C TYR A 206 14.63 15.76 -7.64
N ARG A 207 15.54 15.78 -6.63
CA ARG A 207 16.13 14.58 -6.02
C ARG A 207 15.05 13.63 -5.50
N LYS A 208 14.08 14.13 -4.75
CA LYS A 208 12.93 13.36 -4.28
C LYS A 208 12.16 12.73 -5.43
N SER A 209 11.91 13.48 -6.49
CA SER A 209 11.20 12.98 -7.67
C SER A 209 11.95 11.84 -8.36
N LEU A 210 13.28 11.95 -8.49
CA LEU A 210 14.12 10.90 -9.07
C LEU A 210 14.12 9.63 -8.20
N VAL A 211 14.39 9.76 -6.90
CA VAL A 211 14.45 8.62 -5.96
C VAL A 211 13.11 7.91 -5.90
N SER A 212 12.01 8.65 -5.69
CA SER A 212 10.67 8.09 -5.65
C SER A 212 10.27 7.47 -6.99
N GLY A 213 10.52 8.17 -8.09
CA GLY A 213 10.21 7.69 -9.44
C GLY A 213 10.98 6.41 -9.81
N GLN A 214 12.25 6.31 -9.44
CA GLN A 214 13.08 5.13 -9.69
C GLN A 214 12.63 3.95 -8.82
N SER A 215 12.36 4.18 -7.53
CA SER A 215 11.79 3.18 -6.61
C SER A 215 10.46 2.63 -7.14
N ALA A 216 9.56 3.49 -7.62
CA ALA A 216 8.26 3.09 -8.19
C ALA A 216 8.42 2.29 -9.49
N ARG A 217 9.24 2.78 -10.43
CA ARG A 217 9.46 2.14 -11.74
C ARG A 217 10.06 0.75 -11.59
N LEU A 218 11.00 0.58 -10.65
CA LEU A 218 11.70 -0.67 -10.42
C LEU A 218 11.01 -1.57 -9.39
N VAL A 219 9.92 -1.11 -8.77
CA VAL A 219 9.23 -1.81 -7.70
C VAL A 219 10.25 -2.32 -6.67
N CYS A 220 11.01 -1.40 -6.07
CA CYS A 220 12.11 -1.73 -5.16
C CYS A 220 12.12 -0.83 -3.92
N GLY A 221 12.83 -1.28 -2.88
CA GLY A 221 13.35 -0.40 -1.84
C GLY A 221 14.51 0.42 -2.41
N TYR A 222 14.52 1.73 -2.20
CA TYR A 222 15.60 2.60 -2.66
C TYR A 222 16.12 3.41 -1.47
N ILE A 223 17.43 3.28 -1.18
CA ILE A 223 18.09 3.92 -0.05
C ILE A 223 19.13 4.87 -0.63
N TYR A 224 18.97 6.15 -0.33
CA TYR A 224 19.83 7.23 -0.78
C TYR A 224 20.50 7.86 0.44
N ALA A 225 21.84 7.76 0.55
CA ALA A 225 22.62 8.36 1.61
C ALA A 225 23.48 9.49 1.04
N ASP A 226 23.36 10.69 1.58
CA ASP A 226 23.97 11.90 1.03
C ASP A 226 25.01 12.49 1.96
N ALA A 227 26.06 13.09 1.38
CA ALA A 227 27.06 13.86 2.10
C ALA A 227 26.46 15.09 2.79
N GLY A 228 27.08 15.54 3.87
CA GLY A 228 26.56 16.64 4.67
C GLY A 228 27.62 17.57 5.21
N GLU A 229 27.40 18.03 6.44
CA GLU A 229 28.34 18.91 7.14
C GLU A 229 29.71 18.25 7.32
N GLY A 230 30.77 18.99 7.12
CA GLY A 230 32.14 18.51 7.19
C GLY A 230 32.87 18.49 5.84
N GLU A 231 32.12 18.49 4.72
CA GLU A 231 32.70 18.73 3.39
C GLU A 231 33.20 20.18 3.23
N SER A 232 34.17 20.38 2.32
CA SER A 232 34.66 21.74 2.03
C SER A 232 33.59 22.59 1.37
N SER A 233 33.42 23.79 1.87
CA SER A 233 32.43 24.76 1.35
C SER A 233 33.07 25.83 0.43
N THR A 234 34.04 25.45 -0.41
CA THR A 234 34.62 26.40 -1.38
C THR A 234 33.55 27.01 -2.26
N ASP A 235 32.82 26.18 -3.03
CA ASP A 235 31.72 26.62 -3.91
C ASP A 235 30.43 25.82 -3.64
N LEU A 236 30.49 24.71 -2.89
CA LEU A 236 29.39 23.75 -2.69
C LEU A 236 29.00 23.64 -1.21
N VAL A 237 27.75 23.37 -0.97
CA VAL A 237 27.21 23.00 0.35
C VAL A 237 26.44 21.70 0.18
N PHE A 238 26.65 20.75 1.11
CA PHE A 238 26.00 19.43 1.09
C PHE A 238 24.93 19.37 2.17
N GLY A 239 23.80 18.75 1.81
CA GLY A 239 22.58 18.85 2.59
C GLY A 239 22.29 17.69 3.53
N ALA A 240 23.07 16.60 3.53
CA ALA A 240 22.76 15.38 4.27
C ALA A 240 21.34 14.86 4.01
N HIS A 241 20.85 15.01 2.76
CA HIS A 241 19.48 14.69 2.41
C HIS A 241 19.30 13.20 2.16
N ASN A 242 19.19 12.44 3.24
CA ASN A 242 18.98 10.99 3.21
C ASN A 242 17.51 10.65 2.93
N LEU A 243 17.27 9.65 2.08
CA LEU A 243 15.93 9.23 1.67
C LEU A 243 15.81 7.70 1.67
N ILE A 244 14.71 7.17 2.18
CA ILE A 244 14.35 5.75 2.06
C ILE A 244 12.97 5.65 1.44
N CYS A 245 12.88 5.01 0.26
CA CYS A 245 11.66 4.80 -0.48
C CYS A 245 11.34 3.32 -0.65
N GLU A 246 10.05 2.98 -0.74
CA GLU A 246 9.55 1.65 -1.09
C GLU A 246 8.46 1.78 -2.15
N ASN A 247 8.72 1.26 -3.35
CA ASN A 247 7.75 1.29 -4.45
C ASN A 247 7.11 2.69 -4.65
N GLY A 248 7.95 3.72 -4.65
CA GLY A 248 7.57 5.11 -4.86
C GLY A 248 7.10 5.88 -3.63
N SER A 249 6.86 5.23 -2.51
CA SER A 249 6.47 5.90 -1.27
C SER A 249 7.68 6.19 -0.39
N PHE A 250 7.78 7.41 0.14
CA PHE A 250 8.77 7.74 1.15
C PHE A 250 8.41 7.07 2.48
N LEU A 251 9.37 6.35 3.04
CA LEU A 251 9.25 5.76 4.38
C LEU A 251 9.98 6.59 5.43
N ALA A 252 11.11 7.20 5.03
CA ALA A 252 11.86 8.11 5.88
C ALA A 252 12.59 9.15 5.02
N GLU A 253 12.74 10.34 5.57
CA GLU A 253 13.45 11.48 4.99
C GLU A 253 14.17 12.21 6.13
N SER A 254 15.45 12.57 5.93
CA SER A 254 16.21 13.34 6.90
C SER A 254 15.85 14.82 6.86
N GLU A 255 16.03 15.52 7.96
CA GLU A 255 16.12 16.97 7.96
C GLU A 255 17.38 17.40 7.20
N ARG A 256 17.25 18.33 6.26
CA ARG A 256 18.39 18.82 5.49
C ARG A 256 19.33 19.68 6.34
N PHE A 257 20.60 19.67 5.97
CA PHE A 257 21.69 20.39 6.65
C PHE A 257 21.94 19.92 8.09
N CYS A 258 21.63 18.66 8.37
CA CYS A 258 21.83 18.03 9.64
C CYS A 258 22.35 16.60 9.44
N ASN A 259 23.57 16.30 9.88
CA ASN A 259 24.11 14.95 9.82
C ASN A 259 23.32 14.05 10.78
N GLN A 260 22.68 13.03 10.26
CA GLN A 260 21.82 12.14 11.04
C GLN A 260 21.67 10.78 10.34
N MET A 261 21.17 9.81 11.07
CA MET A 261 20.74 8.52 10.56
C MET A 261 19.21 8.47 10.52
N ILE A 262 18.65 8.03 9.41
CA ILE A 262 17.25 7.68 9.28
C ILE A 262 17.09 6.17 9.09
N THR A 263 16.01 5.60 9.61
CA THR A 263 15.72 4.16 9.50
C THR A 263 14.31 3.91 8.99
N ALA A 264 14.13 2.82 8.25
CA ALA A 264 12.81 2.37 7.83
C ALA A 264 12.74 0.84 7.70
N ASP A 265 11.55 0.28 7.91
CA ASP A 265 11.29 -1.14 7.72
C ASP A 265 10.73 -1.38 6.31
N LEU A 266 11.53 -1.94 5.40
CA LEU A 266 11.15 -2.29 4.04
C LEU A 266 10.37 -3.61 4.02
N ASP A 267 9.24 -3.66 3.32
CA ASP A 267 8.46 -4.89 3.10
C ASP A 267 8.87 -5.56 1.77
N LEU A 268 9.92 -6.37 1.81
CA LEU A 268 10.47 -7.03 0.62
C LEU A 268 9.50 -8.05 0.03
N SER A 269 8.69 -8.71 0.86
CA SER A 269 7.69 -9.65 0.36
C SER A 269 6.56 -8.95 -0.42
N LYS A 270 6.23 -7.71 -0.05
CA LYS A 270 5.33 -6.84 -0.82
C LYS A 270 5.92 -6.53 -2.20
N LEU A 271 7.19 -6.14 -2.27
CA LEU A 271 7.88 -5.83 -3.54
C LEU A 271 7.88 -7.03 -4.49
N VAL A 272 8.22 -8.22 -3.98
CA VAL A 272 8.18 -9.47 -4.76
C VAL A 272 6.76 -9.79 -5.24
N SER A 273 5.75 -9.59 -4.38
CA SER A 273 4.34 -9.79 -4.75
C SER A 273 3.87 -8.83 -5.84
N GLU A 274 4.24 -7.56 -5.75
CA GLU A 274 3.93 -6.55 -6.77
C GLU A 274 4.55 -6.92 -8.12
N ARG A 275 5.84 -7.25 -8.17
CA ARG A 275 6.53 -7.70 -9.41
C ARG A 275 5.86 -8.94 -10.01
N ARG A 276 5.49 -9.94 -9.20
CA ARG A 276 4.81 -11.16 -9.64
C ARG A 276 3.45 -10.89 -10.28
N ARG A 277 2.75 -9.84 -9.83
CA ARG A 277 1.45 -9.42 -10.39
C ARG A 277 1.59 -8.65 -11.71
N MET A 278 2.73 -8.02 -11.94
CA MET A 278 3.00 -7.26 -13.14
C MET A 278 3.42 -8.18 -14.28
N THR A 279 2.50 -8.58 -15.15
CA THR A 279 2.80 -9.45 -16.30
C THR A 279 3.77 -8.79 -17.31
N THR A 280 3.95 -7.48 -17.20
CA THR A 280 4.93 -6.70 -17.97
C THR A 280 6.30 -6.63 -17.30
N TRP A 281 6.46 -7.14 -16.09
CA TRP A 281 7.77 -7.30 -15.46
C TRP A 281 8.53 -8.43 -16.14
N GLN A 282 9.63 -8.10 -16.81
CA GLN A 282 10.44 -9.05 -17.55
C GLN A 282 11.83 -9.13 -16.93
N PRO A 283 12.07 -10.07 -16.00
CA PRO A 283 13.39 -10.28 -15.44
C PRO A 283 14.37 -10.71 -16.53
N LYS A 284 15.61 -10.23 -16.45
CA LYS A 284 16.69 -10.67 -17.32
C LYS A 284 17.49 -11.76 -16.60
N PHE A 285 17.41 -12.97 -17.13
CA PHE A 285 18.24 -14.10 -16.69
C PHE A 285 19.51 -14.11 -17.54
N ASN A 286 20.43 -13.15 -17.28
CA ASN A 286 21.69 -13.10 -18.01
C ASN A 286 22.83 -13.46 -17.06
N ASP A 287 23.78 -14.19 -17.61
CA ASP A 287 25.01 -14.59 -16.93
C ASP A 287 25.98 -13.42 -16.68
N ASP A 288 25.58 -12.19 -17.05
CA ASP A 288 26.39 -10.98 -16.92
C ASP A 288 26.49 -10.47 -15.47
N TYR A 289 25.59 -10.89 -14.56
CA TYR A 289 25.57 -10.48 -13.17
C TYR A 289 26.23 -11.55 -12.29
N ARG A 290 27.21 -11.12 -11.47
CA ARG A 290 27.79 -11.96 -10.42
C ARG A 290 26.99 -11.79 -9.12
N ILE A 291 26.45 -12.90 -8.62
CA ILE A 291 25.73 -12.91 -7.34
C ILE A 291 26.71 -13.31 -6.24
N ILE A 292 26.86 -12.44 -5.23
CA ILE A 292 27.64 -12.67 -4.03
C ILE A 292 26.67 -12.95 -2.90
N GLU A 293 26.73 -14.15 -2.36
CA GLU A 293 25.85 -14.56 -1.28
C GLU A 293 26.46 -14.25 0.09
N PHE A 294 25.60 -13.85 1.03
CA PHE A 294 25.96 -13.62 2.43
C PHE A 294 24.85 -14.16 3.34
N ASP A 295 25.16 -14.27 4.62
CA ASP A 295 24.26 -14.82 5.62
C ASP A 295 23.81 -13.72 6.60
N LEU A 296 22.54 -13.71 6.97
CA LEU A 296 22.01 -12.93 8.09
C LEU A 296 21.18 -13.84 8.99
N GLU A 297 21.34 -13.71 10.28
CA GLU A 297 20.42 -14.30 11.24
C GLU A 297 19.06 -13.58 11.17
N MET A 298 18.02 -14.36 10.97
CA MET A 298 16.69 -13.82 10.78
C MET A 298 15.94 -13.77 12.11
N HIS A 299 15.66 -12.58 12.60
CA HIS A 299 14.86 -12.35 13.81
C HIS A 299 13.54 -11.65 13.48
N PRO A 300 12.46 -11.91 14.23
CA PRO A 300 11.23 -11.09 14.14
C PRO A 300 11.58 -9.64 14.48
N LEU A 301 11.27 -8.72 13.56
CA LEU A 301 11.45 -7.28 13.79
C LEU A 301 10.26 -6.72 14.59
N GLU A 302 10.52 -5.93 15.61
CA GLU A 302 9.53 -5.00 16.14
C GLU A 302 9.40 -3.85 15.13
N LEU A 303 8.27 -3.83 14.39
CA LEU A 303 8.08 -2.87 13.31
C LEU A 303 7.89 -1.45 13.86
N ARG A 304 8.68 -0.52 13.33
CA ARG A 304 8.55 0.93 13.57
C ARG A 304 7.72 1.63 12.50
N ARG A 305 7.35 0.88 11.47
CA ARG A 305 6.55 1.36 10.35
C ARG A 305 5.10 1.61 10.78
N TYR A 306 4.54 2.74 10.37
CA TYR A 306 3.11 2.98 10.49
C TYR A 306 2.34 1.99 9.60
N ILE A 307 1.35 1.33 10.18
CA ILE A 307 0.41 0.45 9.48
C ILE A 307 -0.97 1.10 9.60
N ASP A 308 -1.50 1.53 8.46
CA ASP A 308 -2.79 2.20 8.40
C ASP A 308 -3.93 1.23 8.74
N PRO A 309 -4.73 1.47 9.80
CA PRO A 309 -5.88 0.63 10.14
C PRO A 309 -7.03 0.74 9.13
N HIS A 310 -7.10 1.83 8.36
CA HIS A 310 -8.17 2.11 7.41
C HIS A 310 -7.65 2.33 5.97
N PRO A 311 -7.00 1.33 5.33
CA PRO A 311 -6.21 1.51 4.13
C PRO A 311 -7.00 1.91 2.88
N PHE A 312 -8.32 1.92 2.94
CA PHE A 312 -9.21 2.41 1.88
C PHE A 312 -9.64 3.86 2.07
N VAL A 313 -9.49 4.39 3.27
CA VAL A 313 -9.95 5.74 3.62
C VAL A 313 -8.82 6.74 3.37
N PRO A 314 -9.06 7.85 2.65
CA PRO A 314 -8.07 8.90 2.50
C PRO A 314 -7.72 9.55 3.85
N ASP A 315 -6.46 9.40 4.29
CA ASP A 315 -5.97 9.90 5.59
C ASP A 315 -5.53 11.37 5.54
N ASP A 316 -5.09 11.85 4.39
CA ASP A 316 -4.61 13.21 4.22
C ASP A 316 -5.76 14.23 4.24
N ARG A 317 -5.84 15.02 5.31
CA ARG A 317 -6.86 16.08 5.48
C ARG A 317 -6.80 17.12 4.34
N THR A 318 -5.64 17.39 3.78
CA THR A 318 -5.45 18.37 2.69
C THR A 318 -5.96 17.83 1.36
N ASP A 319 -5.90 16.52 1.15
CA ASP A 319 -6.27 15.82 -0.07
C ASP A 319 -7.64 15.12 -0.02
N ARG A 320 -8.26 15.08 1.17
CA ARG A 320 -9.54 14.39 1.43
C ARG A 320 -10.63 14.82 0.44
N ALA A 321 -10.81 16.12 0.25
CA ALA A 321 -11.85 16.64 -0.62
C ALA A 321 -11.63 16.19 -2.08
N ARG A 322 -10.40 16.32 -2.60
CA ARG A 322 -10.06 15.89 -3.95
C ARG A 322 -10.31 14.39 -4.15
N ARG A 323 -9.87 13.55 -3.21
CA ARG A 323 -10.04 12.08 -3.30
C ARG A 323 -11.50 11.65 -3.17
N CYS A 324 -12.27 12.25 -2.27
CA CYS A 324 -13.70 11.95 -2.14
C CYS A 324 -14.46 12.35 -3.41
N GLU A 325 -14.19 13.53 -3.96
CA GLU A 325 -14.78 13.97 -5.23
C GLU A 325 -14.39 13.07 -6.41
N GLU A 326 -13.13 12.63 -6.47
CA GLU A 326 -12.67 11.69 -7.48
C GLU A 326 -13.43 10.35 -7.42
N ILE A 327 -13.58 9.77 -6.22
CA ILE A 327 -14.30 8.51 -6.01
C ILE A 327 -15.78 8.66 -6.41
N LEU A 328 -16.47 9.68 -5.89
CA LEU A 328 -17.87 9.93 -6.21
C LEU A 328 -18.08 10.20 -7.70
N THR A 329 -17.12 10.89 -8.34
CA THR A 329 -17.15 11.14 -9.78
C THR A 329 -16.95 9.84 -10.57
N ILE A 330 -16.03 8.98 -10.20
CA ILE A 330 -15.83 7.65 -10.84
C ILE A 330 -17.13 6.83 -10.77
N GLN A 331 -17.76 6.77 -9.59
CA GLN A 331 -19.03 6.07 -9.41
C GLN A 331 -20.13 6.65 -10.30
N ALA A 332 -20.32 7.98 -10.28
CA ALA A 332 -21.34 8.66 -11.06
C ALA A 332 -21.10 8.55 -12.57
N MET A 333 -19.86 8.65 -13.04
CA MET A 333 -19.52 8.50 -14.47
C MET A 333 -19.78 7.10 -14.99
N GLY A 334 -19.56 6.06 -14.18
CA GLY A 334 -19.92 4.70 -14.52
C GLY A 334 -21.42 4.54 -14.74
N LEU A 335 -22.24 5.03 -13.80
CA LEU A 335 -23.70 5.01 -13.92
C LEU A 335 -24.20 5.89 -15.05
N LYS A 336 -23.69 7.12 -15.19
CA LYS A 336 -23.98 8.04 -16.30
C LYS A 336 -23.85 7.34 -17.66
N LYS A 337 -22.74 6.62 -17.87
CA LYS A 337 -22.49 5.89 -19.12
C LYS A 337 -23.54 4.80 -19.35
N ARG A 338 -23.94 4.07 -18.30
CA ARG A 338 -24.99 3.04 -18.41
C ARG A 338 -26.34 3.62 -18.78
N LEU A 339 -26.80 4.63 -18.06
CA LEU A 339 -28.08 5.30 -18.32
C LEU A 339 -28.16 5.84 -19.75
N ALA A 340 -27.10 6.55 -20.18
CA ALA A 340 -27.02 7.10 -21.53
C ALA A 340 -27.01 6.01 -22.61
N HIS A 341 -26.33 4.87 -22.38
CA HIS A 341 -26.24 3.79 -23.36
C HIS A 341 -27.54 3.00 -23.49
N THR A 342 -28.19 2.74 -22.36
CA THR A 342 -29.47 1.98 -22.35
C THR A 342 -30.70 2.84 -22.67
N HIS A 343 -30.51 4.15 -22.73
CA HIS A 343 -31.59 5.14 -22.88
C HIS A 343 -32.66 5.05 -21.80
N CYS A 344 -32.30 4.51 -20.61
CA CYS A 344 -33.19 4.48 -19.46
C CYS A 344 -33.53 5.89 -19.00
N GLN A 345 -34.81 6.14 -18.82
CA GLN A 345 -35.33 7.44 -18.35
C GLN A 345 -35.46 7.47 -16.82
N HIS A 346 -35.48 6.31 -16.17
CA HIS A 346 -35.63 6.18 -14.73
C HIS A 346 -34.51 5.35 -14.12
N ALA A 347 -34.12 5.71 -12.89
CA ALA A 347 -33.33 4.85 -12.02
C ALA A 347 -34.18 4.42 -10.82
N VAL A 348 -34.14 3.14 -10.47
CA VAL A 348 -34.88 2.58 -9.34
C VAL A 348 -33.87 2.18 -8.26
N VAL A 349 -34.01 2.74 -7.07
CA VAL A 349 -33.10 2.51 -5.94
C VAL A 349 -33.91 2.06 -4.73
N GLY A 350 -33.60 0.89 -4.19
CA GLY A 350 -34.15 0.47 -2.89
C GLY A 350 -33.52 1.32 -1.77
N ILE A 351 -34.35 2.01 -0.99
CA ILE A 351 -33.89 2.88 0.09
C ILE A 351 -34.32 2.33 1.46
N SER A 352 -33.35 1.94 2.28
CA SER A 352 -33.59 1.44 3.63
C SER A 352 -33.37 2.48 4.73
N GLY A 353 -32.73 3.61 4.40
CA GLY A 353 -32.25 4.58 5.37
C GLY A 353 -30.88 4.23 5.97
N GLY A 354 -30.22 3.17 5.47
CA GLY A 354 -28.86 2.80 5.81
C GLY A 354 -27.80 3.45 4.91
N LEU A 355 -26.52 3.31 5.29
CA LEU A 355 -25.39 3.96 4.65
C LEU A 355 -25.25 3.63 3.15
N ASP A 356 -25.45 2.36 2.77
CA ASP A 356 -25.19 1.88 1.42
C ASP A 356 -26.19 2.41 0.43
N SER A 357 -27.48 2.35 0.78
CA SER A 357 -28.55 2.92 -0.02
C SER A 357 -28.46 4.46 -0.10
N THR A 358 -27.99 5.10 0.97
CA THR A 358 -27.70 6.54 1.00
C THR A 358 -26.63 6.91 -0.01
N LEU A 359 -25.47 6.22 0.01
CA LEU A 359 -24.39 6.49 -0.94
C LEU A 359 -24.86 6.21 -2.39
N ALA A 360 -25.58 5.11 -2.61
CA ALA A 360 -26.10 4.78 -3.94
C ALA A 360 -27.07 5.86 -4.48
N LEU A 361 -27.92 6.41 -3.63
CA LEU A 361 -28.82 7.50 -4.01
C LEU A 361 -28.04 8.80 -4.32
N LEU A 362 -27.07 9.18 -3.49
CA LEU A 362 -26.20 10.34 -3.72
C LEU A 362 -25.44 10.24 -5.05
N VAL A 363 -24.90 9.07 -5.38
CA VAL A 363 -24.23 8.79 -6.65
C VAL A 363 -25.21 8.85 -7.81
N THR A 364 -26.42 8.34 -7.63
CA THR A 364 -27.48 8.35 -8.67
C THR A 364 -27.90 9.79 -8.99
N VAL A 365 -28.10 10.62 -7.96
CA VAL A 365 -28.39 12.06 -8.14
C VAL A 365 -27.28 12.74 -8.93
N ARG A 366 -26.00 12.53 -8.59
CA ARG A 366 -24.88 13.09 -9.36
C ARG A 366 -24.89 12.64 -10.82
N ALA A 367 -25.19 11.37 -11.10
CA ALA A 367 -25.25 10.87 -12.46
C ALA A 367 -26.37 11.51 -13.27
N PHE A 368 -27.54 11.75 -12.65
CA PHE A 368 -28.67 12.44 -13.27
C PHE A 368 -28.33 13.91 -13.54
N ASP A 369 -27.75 14.62 -12.57
CA ASP A 369 -27.31 16.00 -12.76
C ASP A 369 -26.28 16.12 -13.92
N MET A 370 -25.35 15.17 -14.04
CA MET A 370 -24.38 15.12 -15.15
C MET A 370 -25.02 14.83 -16.53
N LEU A 371 -26.25 14.34 -16.56
CA LEU A 371 -27.02 14.05 -17.78
C LEU A 371 -28.09 15.10 -18.06
N ASP A 372 -28.23 16.14 -17.22
CA ASP A 372 -29.29 17.11 -17.23
C ASP A 372 -30.70 16.45 -17.18
N MET A 373 -30.82 15.31 -16.47
CA MET A 373 -32.08 14.57 -16.24
C MET A 373 -32.75 15.07 -14.97
N ASP A 374 -34.11 15.07 -15.01
CA ASP A 374 -34.88 15.45 -13.83
C ASP A 374 -34.74 14.42 -12.70
N ARG A 375 -34.28 14.86 -11.52
CA ARG A 375 -34.16 14.01 -10.34
C ARG A 375 -35.45 13.31 -9.92
N LYS A 376 -36.61 13.82 -10.31
CA LYS A 376 -37.91 13.16 -10.11
C LYS A 376 -38.03 11.84 -10.85
N GLN A 377 -37.18 11.56 -11.83
CA GLN A 377 -37.11 10.27 -12.52
C GLN A 377 -36.30 9.25 -11.74
N ILE A 378 -35.70 9.62 -10.60
CA ILE A 378 -35.10 8.70 -9.65
C ILE A 378 -36.21 8.20 -8.72
N MET A 379 -36.56 6.91 -8.87
CA MET A 379 -37.56 6.25 -8.04
C MET A 379 -36.87 5.61 -6.84
N ALA A 380 -36.91 6.27 -5.70
CA ALA A 380 -36.41 5.73 -4.43
C ALA A 380 -37.57 4.95 -3.77
N VAL A 381 -37.41 3.62 -3.68
CA VAL A 381 -38.44 2.72 -3.19
C VAL A 381 -38.15 2.28 -1.78
N THR A 382 -39.01 2.67 -0.83
CA THR A 382 -38.95 2.10 0.53
C THR A 382 -39.95 0.95 0.65
N MET A 383 -39.51 -0.16 1.26
CA MET A 383 -40.29 -1.38 1.35
C MET A 383 -40.35 -1.87 2.80
N PRO A 384 -41.19 -1.25 3.64
CA PRO A 384 -41.36 -1.64 5.02
C PRO A 384 -41.74 -3.13 5.15
N CYS A 385 -41.05 -3.84 6.05
CA CYS A 385 -41.37 -5.22 6.40
C CYS A 385 -41.25 -5.41 7.92
N PHE A 386 -41.07 -6.63 8.36
CA PHE A 386 -41.10 -6.97 9.79
C PHE A 386 -39.95 -6.34 10.62
N GLY A 387 -38.81 -6.06 10.01
CA GLY A 387 -37.61 -5.54 10.69
C GLY A 387 -37.37 -4.03 10.57
N THR A 388 -38.21 -3.30 9.83
CA THR A 388 -38.01 -1.85 9.60
C THR A 388 -38.29 -1.05 10.86
N THR A 389 -37.39 -0.14 11.24
CA THR A 389 -37.56 0.76 12.40
C THR A 389 -38.08 2.13 11.97
N ASP A 390 -38.74 2.86 12.88
CA ASP A 390 -39.27 4.20 12.60
C ASP A 390 -38.15 5.19 12.23
N ARG A 391 -36.97 5.07 12.86
CA ARG A 391 -35.83 5.96 12.60
C ARG A 391 -35.29 5.78 11.18
N THR A 392 -35.01 4.55 10.76
CA THR A 392 -34.46 4.28 9.44
C THR A 392 -35.47 4.60 8.32
N TYR A 393 -36.76 4.33 8.56
CA TYR A 393 -37.84 4.73 7.65
C TYR A 393 -37.89 6.25 7.51
N HIS A 394 -37.88 7.00 8.62
CA HIS A 394 -37.90 8.46 8.58
C HIS A 394 -36.70 9.03 7.84
N ASN A 395 -35.50 8.51 8.11
CA ASN A 395 -34.27 8.90 7.43
C ASN A 395 -34.33 8.65 5.93
N ALA A 396 -34.89 7.52 5.49
CA ALA A 396 -35.09 7.21 4.07
C ALA A 396 -36.00 8.26 3.41
N CYS A 397 -37.14 8.55 4.01
CA CYS A 397 -38.10 9.51 3.47
C CYS A 397 -37.54 10.94 3.39
N GLU A 398 -36.90 11.42 4.45
CA GLU A 398 -36.27 12.74 4.49
C GLU A 398 -35.15 12.86 3.46
N LEU A 399 -34.27 11.88 3.36
CA LEU A 399 -33.17 11.89 2.39
C LEU A 399 -33.67 12.02 0.96
N VAL A 400 -34.67 11.21 0.56
CA VAL A 400 -35.25 11.25 -0.78
C VAL A 400 -35.87 12.60 -1.08
N HIS A 401 -36.63 13.15 -0.13
CA HIS A 401 -37.26 14.47 -0.27
C HIS A 401 -36.20 15.56 -0.43
N ARG A 402 -35.14 15.57 0.40
CA ARG A 402 -34.08 16.60 0.35
C ARG A 402 -33.26 16.56 -0.93
N LEU A 403 -33.09 15.38 -1.52
CA LEU A 403 -32.40 15.22 -2.80
C LEU A 403 -33.28 15.51 -4.03
N GLY A 404 -34.58 15.69 -3.85
CA GLY A 404 -35.53 15.98 -4.94
C GLY A 404 -35.90 14.76 -5.79
N ALA A 405 -35.66 13.54 -5.31
CA ALA A 405 -36.08 12.29 -5.95
C ALA A 405 -37.55 11.98 -5.63
N THR A 406 -38.10 11.01 -6.31
CA THR A 406 -39.49 10.53 -6.09
C THR A 406 -39.48 9.36 -5.12
N LEU A 407 -40.22 9.46 -4.02
CA LEU A 407 -40.43 8.39 -3.07
C LEU A 407 -41.62 7.53 -3.47
N GLU A 408 -41.45 6.22 -3.56
CA GLU A 408 -42.51 5.22 -3.67
C GLU A 408 -42.46 4.28 -2.46
N GLU A 409 -43.57 4.05 -1.78
CA GLU A 409 -43.68 3.13 -0.66
C GLU A 409 -44.46 1.88 -1.06
N VAL A 410 -43.89 0.71 -0.83
CA VAL A 410 -44.50 -0.59 -1.08
C VAL A 410 -44.48 -1.44 0.17
N ASP A 411 -45.62 -1.62 0.84
CA ASP A 411 -45.73 -2.57 1.96
C ASP A 411 -45.69 -4.01 1.45
N ILE A 412 -44.60 -4.71 1.69
CA ILE A 412 -44.39 -6.08 1.21
C ILE A 412 -44.85 -7.15 2.20
N LYS A 413 -45.38 -6.80 3.37
CA LYS A 413 -45.74 -7.76 4.45
C LYS A 413 -46.74 -8.81 3.98
N ALA A 414 -47.77 -8.39 3.22
CA ALA A 414 -48.80 -9.28 2.73
C ALA A 414 -48.23 -10.30 1.72
N ALA A 415 -47.38 -9.86 0.78
CA ALA A 415 -46.76 -10.71 -0.21
C ALA A 415 -45.78 -11.73 0.45
N VAL A 416 -44.95 -11.28 1.36
CA VAL A 416 -44.03 -12.16 2.12
C VAL A 416 -44.80 -13.18 2.98
N THR A 417 -45.87 -12.76 3.64
CA THR A 417 -46.70 -13.66 4.46
C THR A 417 -47.35 -14.75 3.60
N LEU A 418 -47.88 -14.39 2.43
CA LEU A 418 -48.44 -15.35 1.48
C LEU A 418 -47.36 -16.32 1.00
N HIS A 419 -46.18 -15.80 0.61
CA HIS A 419 -45.06 -16.65 0.20
C HIS A 419 -44.65 -17.63 1.28
N PHE A 420 -44.54 -17.20 2.55
CA PHE A 420 -44.24 -18.10 3.67
C PHE A 420 -45.28 -19.22 3.81
N SER A 421 -46.56 -18.89 3.66
CA SER A 421 -47.62 -19.88 3.65
C SER A 421 -47.47 -20.89 2.51
N ASP A 422 -47.17 -20.44 1.29
CA ASP A 422 -47.00 -21.29 0.12
C ASP A 422 -45.85 -22.28 0.24
N ILE A 423 -44.75 -21.87 0.87
CA ILE A 423 -43.56 -22.73 1.05
C ILE A 423 -43.56 -23.50 2.40
N GLY A 424 -44.55 -23.30 3.26
CA GLY A 424 -44.65 -23.93 4.57
C GLY A 424 -43.65 -23.42 5.59
N GLN A 425 -43.15 -22.14 5.43
CA GLN A 425 -42.29 -21.49 6.44
C GLN A 425 -43.10 -21.06 7.65
N ASP A 426 -42.65 -21.42 8.82
CA ASP A 426 -43.22 -20.93 10.08
C ASP A 426 -42.79 -19.49 10.35
N PRO A 427 -43.73 -18.51 10.36
CA PRO A 427 -43.38 -17.10 10.56
C PRO A 427 -42.75 -16.78 11.94
N SER A 428 -42.87 -17.68 12.90
CA SER A 428 -42.23 -17.53 14.23
C SER A 428 -40.75 -17.93 14.24
N LYS A 429 -40.27 -18.60 13.19
CA LYS A 429 -38.87 -18.97 13.01
C LYS A 429 -38.14 -17.93 12.19
N HIS A 430 -37.40 -17.08 12.86
CA HIS A 430 -36.59 -16.03 12.24
C HIS A 430 -35.24 -16.61 11.76
N ASP A 431 -35.30 -17.60 10.88
CA ASP A 431 -34.13 -18.26 10.27
C ASP A 431 -33.74 -17.61 8.91
N VAL A 432 -32.74 -18.20 8.26
CA VAL A 432 -32.24 -17.73 6.96
C VAL A 432 -33.34 -17.71 5.87
N THR A 433 -34.37 -18.55 5.96
CA THR A 433 -35.51 -18.55 5.02
C THR A 433 -36.38 -17.34 5.22
N TYR A 434 -36.62 -16.99 6.50
CA TYR A 434 -37.39 -15.80 6.88
C TYR A 434 -36.70 -14.50 6.39
N GLU A 435 -35.39 -14.38 6.57
CA GLU A 435 -34.62 -13.22 6.11
C GLU A 435 -34.57 -13.17 4.58
N ASN A 436 -34.19 -14.27 3.93
CA ASN A 436 -34.02 -14.33 2.48
C ASN A 436 -35.34 -14.13 1.70
N GLY A 437 -36.47 -14.57 2.25
CA GLY A 437 -37.79 -14.36 1.67
C GLY A 437 -38.09 -12.86 1.50
N GLN A 438 -37.87 -12.09 2.56
CA GLN A 438 -38.05 -10.63 2.54
C GLN A 438 -37.10 -9.92 1.54
N ALA A 439 -35.81 -10.31 1.55
CA ALA A 439 -34.83 -9.70 0.66
C ALA A 439 -35.12 -9.95 -0.83
N ARG A 440 -35.61 -11.18 -1.16
CA ARG A 440 -35.99 -11.50 -2.55
C ARG A 440 -37.27 -10.77 -2.99
N GLU A 441 -38.23 -10.63 -2.12
CA GLU A 441 -39.45 -9.84 -2.42
C GLU A 441 -39.11 -8.40 -2.72
N ARG A 442 -38.24 -7.77 -1.92
CA ARG A 442 -37.75 -6.41 -2.20
C ARG A 442 -37.09 -6.31 -3.58
N THR A 443 -36.26 -7.28 -3.94
CA THR A 443 -35.57 -7.29 -5.24
C THR A 443 -36.57 -7.46 -6.39
N GLN A 444 -37.58 -8.35 -6.25
CA GLN A 444 -38.61 -8.54 -7.25
C GLN A 444 -39.40 -7.24 -7.48
N VAL A 445 -39.85 -6.57 -6.43
CA VAL A 445 -40.56 -5.29 -6.51
C VAL A 445 -39.73 -4.24 -7.27
N LEU A 446 -38.45 -4.09 -6.95
CA LEU A 446 -37.58 -3.13 -7.64
C LEU A 446 -37.42 -3.44 -9.13
N MET A 447 -37.24 -4.71 -9.50
CA MET A 447 -37.10 -5.14 -10.89
C MET A 447 -38.37 -4.90 -11.69
N ASP A 448 -39.55 -5.17 -11.12
CA ASP A 448 -40.83 -4.98 -11.78
C ASP A 448 -41.18 -3.50 -11.92
N ILE A 449 -40.87 -2.66 -10.92
CA ILE A 449 -41.00 -1.20 -11.05
C ILE A 449 -40.07 -0.69 -12.16
N ALA A 450 -38.84 -1.15 -12.24
CA ALA A 450 -37.89 -0.77 -13.28
C ALA A 450 -38.45 -1.15 -14.69
N ASN A 451 -38.99 -2.35 -14.82
CA ASN A 451 -39.62 -2.80 -16.07
C ASN A 451 -40.84 -1.93 -16.45
N ARG A 452 -41.71 -1.61 -15.49
CA ARG A 452 -42.88 -0.74 -15.68
C ARG A 452 -42.51 0.67 -16.17
N LEU A 453 -41.37 1.20 -15.64
CA LEU A 453 -40.92 2.56 -15.93
C LEU A 453 -39.91 2.64 -17.09
N GLY A 454 -39.48 1.52 -17.66
CA GLY A 454 -38.37 1.50 -18.62
C GLY A 454 -37.04 2.00 -17.98
N GLY A 455 -36.83 1.65 -16.74
CA GLY A 455 -35.74 2.10 -15.90
C GLY A 455 -34.68 1.04 -15.63
N MET A 456 -33.76 1.39 -14.76
CA MET A 456 -32.63 0.55 -14.32
C MET A 456 -32.60 0.44 -12.80
N VAL A 457 -32.45 -0.78 -12.27
CA VAL A 457 -32.23 -1.00 -10.84
C VAL A 457 -30.79 -0.74 -10.49
N ILE A 458 -30.58 0.17 -9.54
CA ILE A 458 -29.25 0.54 -9.02
C ILE A 458 -28.95 -0.27 -7.76
N GLY A 459 -27.86 -1.02 -7.78
CA GLY A 459 -27.42 -1.82 -6.65
C GLY A 459 -26.75 -0.97 -5.57
N THR A 460 -27.08 -1.28 -4.33
CA THR A 460 -26.60 -0.56 -3.15
C THR A 460 -25.50 -1.31 -2.41
N GLY A 461 -25.36 -2.63 -2.58
CA GLY A 461 -24.40 -3.47 -1.86
C GLY A 461 -22.95 -3.01 -2.01
N ASP A 462 -22.24 -2.94 -0.91
CA ASP A 462 -20.85 -2.53 -0.83
C ASP A 462 -19.84 -3.69 -0.98
N MET A 463 -18.56 -3.36 -1.11
CA MET A 463 -17.51 -4.36 -1.33
C MET A 463 -17.29 -5.28 -0.12
N SER A 464 -17.46 -4.78 1.10
CA SER A 464 -17.24 -5.56 2.34
C SER A 464 -18.32 -6.64 2.50
N GLU A 465 -19.58 -6.29 2.23
CA GLU A 465 -20.69 -7.25 2.20
C GLU A 465 -20.49 -8.30 1.11
N LEU A 466 -20.06 -7.89 -0.09
CA LEU A 466 -19.76 -8.79 -1.19
C LEU A 466 -18.58 -9.72 -0.87
N ALA A 467 -17.54 -9.22 -0.18
CA ALA A 467 -16.41 -10.04 0.23
C ALA A 467 -16.81 -11.11 1.26
N LEU A 468 -17.61 -10.74 2.27
CA LEU A 468 -18.10 -11.65 3.30
C LEU A 468 -19.26 -12.52 2.84
N GLY A 469 -19.85 -12.22 1.67
CA GLY A 469 -21.09 -12.83 1.20
C GLY A 469 -22.27 -12.54 2.13
N TRP A 470 -22.25 -11.38 2.80
CA TRP A 470 -23.32 -10.89 3.66
C TRP A 470 -24.41 -10.21 2.84
N ALA A 471 -25.03 -10.99 2.00
CA ALA A 471 -26.13 -10.61 1.11
C ALA A 471 -26.94 -11.85 0.75
N THR A 472 -28.22 -11.67 0.49
CA THR A 472 -29.09 -12.76 0.03
C THR A 472 -28.83 -13.07 -1.43
N TYR A 473 -28.43 -14.33 -1.72
CA TYR A 473 -28.28 -14.77 -3.12
C TYR A 473 -29.58 -14.62 -3.89
N ASN A 474 -29.50 -14.03 -5.09
CA ASN A 474 -30.66 -13.68 -5.92
C ASN A 474 -31.67 -12.79 -5.18
N GLY A 475 -31.18 -11.95 -4.28
CA GLY A 475 -31.92 -10.93 -3.55
C GLY A 475 -31.19 -9.61 -3.65
N ASP A 476 -30.87 -8.99 -2.53
CA ASP A 476 -30.21 -7.69 -2.41
C ASP A 476 -28.83 -7.60 -3.06
N HIS A 477 -28.12 -8.73 -3.31
CA HIS A 477 -26.88 -8.72 -4.07
C HIS A 477 -27.05 -8.51 -5.57
N MET A 478 -28.30 -8.59 -6.09
CA MET A 478 -28.61 -8.46 -7.51
C MET A 478 -29.12 -7.07 -7.86
N SER A 479 -28.66 -6.56 -8.98
CA SER A 479 -29.10 -5.29 -9.57
C SER A 479 -28.70 -5.25 -11.06
N MET A 480 -29.07 -4.19 -11.75
CA MET A 480 -28.65 -3.98 -13.13
C MET A 480 -27.30 -3.24 -13.22
N TYR A 481 -26.95 -2.45 -12.18
CA TYR A 481 -25.67 -1.79 -12.04
C TYR A 481 -25.36 -1.48 -10.57
N GLY A 482 -24.25 -2.00 -10.03
CA GLY A 482 -23.85 -1.84 -8.63
C GLY A 482 -22.89 -0.68 -8.43
N VAL A 483 -23.38 0.49 -8.03
CA VAL A 483 -22.53 1.70 -7.91
C VAL A 483 -21.52 1.64 -6.77
N ASN A 484 -21.80 0.85 -5.71
CA ASN A 484 -20.94 0.69 -4.55
C ASN A 484 -20.08 -0.59 -4.57
N ALA A 485 -20.14 -1.38 -5.66
CA ALA A 485 -19.55 -2.73 -5.72
C ALA A 485 -18.04 -2.81 -5.43
N SER A 486 -17.30 -1.72 -5.52
CA SER A 486 -15.88 -1.64 -5.18
C SER A 486 -15.57 -0.63 -4.06
N VAL A 487 -16.58 -0.19 -3.33
CA VAL A 487 -16.45 0.73 -2.18
C VAL A 487 -16.63 -0.09 -0.90
N PRO A 488 -15.62 -0.25 -0.03
CA PRO A 488 -15.77 -0.96 1.23
C PRO A 488 -16.53 -0.14 2.26
N LYS A 489 -17.09 -0.79 3.29
CA LYS A 489 -17.96 -0.18 4.31
C LYS A 489 -17.31 1.01 5.01
N THR A 490 -16.02 0.93 5.35
CA THR A 490 -15.29 2.05 5.97
C THR A 490 -15.24 3.28 5.05
N LEU A 491 -15.05 3.07 3.75
CA LEU A 491 -15.05 4.13 2.75
C LEU A 491 -16.47 4.65 2.47
N VAL A 492 -17.50 3.80 2.46
CA VAL A 492 -18.92 4.24 2.37
C VAL A 492 -19.23 5.25 3.47
N ARG A 493 -18.91 4.90 4.72
CA ARG A 493 -19.09 5.79 5.89
C ARG A 493 -18.35 7.11 5.71
N HIS A 494 -17.11 7.05 5.22
CA HIS A 494 -16.28 8.24 4.98
C HIS A 494 -16.86 9.15 3.89
N LEU A 495 -17.35 8.59 2.77
CA LEU A 495 -17.96 9.34 1.68
C LEU A 495 -19.27 9.99 2.09
N VAL A 496 -20.15 9.29 2.83
CA VAL A 496 -21.39 9.87 3.37
C VAL A 496 -21.07 11.02 4.35
N ARG A 497 -20.04 10.86 5.20
CA ARG A 497 -19.55 11.94 6.06
C ARG A 497 -19.06 13.13 5.24
N TYR A 498 -18.31 12.90 4.18
CA TYR A 498 -17.87 13.97 3.28
C TYR A 498 -19.04 14.69 2.63
N CYS A 499 -20.07 13.95 2.16
CA CYS A 499 -21.29 14.56 1.60
C CYS A 499 -22.06 15.37 2.65
N ALA A 500 -22.08 14.94 3.90
CA ALA A 500 -22.67 15.73 4.99
C ALA A 500 -21.88 17.02 5.27
N ASP A 501 -20.56 16.93 5.30
CA ASP A 501 -19.66 18.07 5.55
C ASP A 501 -19.73 19.13 4.44
N THR A 502 -20.08 18.73 3.19
CA THR A 502 -20.16 19.59 2.01
C THR A 502 -21.58 19.86 1.52
N ALA A 503 -22.59 19.48 2.29
CA ALA A 503 -23.99 19.67 1.92
C ALA A 503 -24.38 21.17 1.87
N ASP A 504 -25.07 21.58 0.80
CA ASP A 504 -25.55 22.95 0.64
C ASP A 504 -26.69 23.32 1.61
N SER A 505 -27.35 22.33 2.22
CA SER A 505 -28.49 22.49 3.13
C SER A 505 -28.16 21.89 4.50
N GLU A 506 -28.36 22.66 5.56
CA GLU A 506 -28.19 22.19 6.94
C GLU A 506 -29.10 21.00 7.25
N THR A 507 -30.33 20.99 6.72
CA THR A 507 -31.28 19.87 6.92
C THR A 507 -30.82 18.59 6.23
N LEU A 508 -30.22 18.66 5.04
CA LEU A 508 -29.62 17.49 4.39
C LEU A 508 -28.42 16.97 5.21
N LYS A 509 -27.60 17.87 5.70
CA LYS A 509 -26.47 17.54 6.57
C LYS A 509 -26.93 16.81 7.84
N GLU A 510 -27.94 17.33 8.53
CA GLU A 510 -28.51 16.69 9.72
C GLU A 510 -29.02 15.28 9.43
N THR A 511 -29.75 15.10 8.32
CA THR A 511 -30.23 13.77 7.89
C THR A 511 -29.08 12.81 7.63
N LEU A 512 -28.03 13.24 6.91
CA LEU A 512 -26.85 12.40 6.64
C LEU A 512 -26.07 12.05 7.93
N LEU A 513 -25.99 12.97 8.87
CA LEU A 513 -25.37 12.73 10.18
C LEU A 513 -26.17 11.72 11.01
N ASP A 514 -27.51 11.80 11.01
CA ASP A 514 -28.34 10.82 11.72
C ASP A 514 -28.23 9.41 11.11
N ILE A 515 -28.14 9.32 9.78
CA ILE A 515 -27.86 8.04 9.08
C ILE A 515 -26.51 7.48 9.52
N LEU A 516 -25.47 8.31 9.64
CA LEU A 516 -24.14 7.89 10.09
C LEU A 516 -24.12 7.36 11.52
N ASP A 517 -24.98 7.88 12.38
CA ASP A 517 -25.11 7.46 13.77
C ASP A 517 -26.03 6.24 13.97
N THR A 518 -26.70 5.80 12.89
CA THR A 518 -27.55 4.61 12.94
C THR A 518 -26.67 3.33 12.84
N PRO A 519 -26.86 2.36 13.75
CA PRO A 519 -26.14 1.08 13.67
C PRO A 519 -26.43 0.32 12.38
N VAL A 520 -25.41 -0.35 11.82
CA VAL A 520 -25.58 -1.19 10.63
C VAL A 520 -26.39 -2.44 10.97
N SER A 521 -27.52 -2.63 10.31
CA SER A 521 -28.42 -3.78 10.51
C SER A 521 -29.05 -4.18 9.18
N PRO A 522 -29.28 -5.49 8.93
CA PRO A 522 -30.02 -5.95 7.74
C PRO A 522 -31.53 -5.64 7.82
N GLU A 523 -32.05 -5.24 8.97
CA GLU A 523 -33.48 -4.91 9.22
C GLU A 523 -34.47 -5.98 8.70
N LEU A 524 -34.13 -7.24 8.88
CA LEU A 524 -34.92 -8.39 8.45
C LEU A 524 -35.62 -9.10 9.63
N ILE A 525 -35.10 -8.94 10.84
CA ILE A 525 -35.64 -9.49 12.08
C ILE A 525 -36.42 -8.39 12.82
N PRO A 526 -37.60 -8.69 13.40
CA PRO A 526 -38.40 -7.72 14.13
C PRO A 526 -37.57 -7.04 15.26
N PRO A 527 -37.73 -5.71 15.45
CA PRO A 527 -37.04 -4.99 16.51
C PRO A 527 -37.58 -5.44 17.89
N GLU A 528 -36.69 -5.42 18.90
CA GLU A 528 -37.07 -5.61 20.29
C GLU A 528 -37.17 -4.25 20.98
N ASP A 529 -38.32 -3.96 21.59
CA ASP A 529 -38.61 -2.67 22.24
C ASP A 529 -38.35 -1.43 21.34
N GLY A 530 -38.58 -1.55 20.02
CA GLY A 530 -38.36 -0.47 19.06
C GLY A 530 -36.89 -0.20 18.71
N GLN A 531 -35.97 -1.01 19.23
CA GLN A 531 -34.55 -0.95 18.92
C GLN A 531 -34.11 -2.09 17.98
N ILE A 532 -33.05 -1.83 17.22
CA ILE A 532 -32.44 -2.82 16.33
C ILE A 532 -31.99 -4.02 17.16
N SER A 533 -32.63 -5.19 16.94
CA SER A 533 -32.34 -6.45 17.66
C SER A 533 -31.09 -7.18 17.14
N GLN A 534 -30.70 -6.90 15.88
CA GLN A 534 -29.59 -7.58 15.23
C GLN A 534 -28.60 -6.56 14.65
N LYS A 535 -27.43 -6.42 15.26
CA LYS A 535 -26.32 -5.66 14.66
C LYS A 535 -25.49 -6.58 13.80
N THR A 536 -25.23 -6.18 12.57
CA THR A 536 -24.43 -6.95 11.62
C THR A 536 -23.04 -7.28 12.17
N GLU A 537 -22.39 -6.31 12.81
CA GLU A 537 -21.03 -6.48 13.35
C GLU A 537 -20.93 -7.48 14.52
N ASP A 538 -22.01 -7.73 15.24
CA ASP A 538 -22.04 -8.76 16.30
C ASP A 538 -21.98 -10.18 15.70
N LEU A 539 -22.47 -10.36 14.47
CA LEU A 539 -22.54 -11.65 13.77
C LEU A 539 -21.34 -11.92 12.87
N VAL A 540 -20.91 -10.93 12.13
CA VAL A 540 -19.83 -11.10 11.14
C VAL A 540 -18.50 -10.49 11.60
N GLY A 541 -18.51 -9.61 12.59
CA GLY A 541 -17.37 -8.86 13.10
C GLY A 541 -17.27 -7.42 12.59
N PRO A 542 -16.41 -6.62 13.20
CA PRO A 542 -16.20 -5.22 12.82
C PRO A 542 -15.75 -5.08 11.36
N TYR A 543 -16.44 -4.25 10.60
CA TYR A 543 -16.11 -4.03 9.19
C TYR A 543 -14.72 -3.44 8.99
N GLU A 544 -14.22 -2.63 9.92
CA GLU A 544 -12.87 -2.08 9.81
C GLU A 544 -11.78 -3.17 9.83
N LEU A 545 -11.96 -4.24 10.61
CA LEU A 545 -11.07 -5.39 10.58
C LEU A 545 -11.17 -6.15 9.24
N HIS A 546 -12.39 -6.35 8.73
CA HIS A 546 -12.59 -7.06 7.47
C HIS A 546 -12.05 -6.28 6.27
N ASP A 547 -12.21 -4.97 6.25
CA ASP A 547 -11.66 -4.11 5.21
C ASP A 547 -10.12 -4.12 5.24
N PHE A 548 -9.53 -4.06 6.43
CA PHE A 548 -8.10 -4.22 6.62
C PHE A 548 -7.60 -5.57 6.09
N PHE A 549 -8.25 -6.67 6.47
CA PHE A 549 -7.88 -8.01 6.01
C PHE A 549 -8.02 -8.12 4.49
N MET A 550 -9.14 -7.69 3.95
CA MET A 550 -9.43 -7.69 2.51
C MET A 550 -8.36 -6.93 1.73
N TYR A 551 -7.98 -5.74 2.19
CA TYR A 551 -6.93 -4.95 1.54
C TYR A 551 -5.61 -5.71 1.47
N HIS A 552 -5.14 -6.22 2.60
CA HIS A 552 -3.85 -6.90 2.66
C HIS A 552 -3.82 -8.23 1.90
N ILE A 553 -4.94 -8.95 1.90
CA ILE A 553 -5.07 -10.23 1.21
C ILE A 553 -5.19 -10.01 -0.31
N LEU A 554 -6.11 -9.16 -0.74
CA LEU A 554 -6.39 -9.01 -2.18
C LEU A 554 -5.37 -8.12 -2.88
N ARG A 555 -4.90 -7.05 -2.22
CA ARG A 555 -3.94 -6.13 -2.83
C ARG A 555 -2.53 -6.71 -2.90
N PHE A 556 -2.09 -7.45 -1.88
CA PHE A 556 -0.71 -7.91 -1.78
C PHE A 556 -0.54 -9.42 -1.74
N GLY A 557 -1.60 -10.19 -1.58
CA GLY A 557 -1.53 -11.66 -1.46
C GLY A 557 -0.72 -12.11 -0.24
N ARG A 558 -0.85 -11.39 0.88
CA ARG A 558 -0.09 -11.67 2.09
C ARG A 558 -0.52 -12.96 2.76
N HIS A 559 0.42 -13.64 3.40
CA HIS A 559 0.16 -14.78 4.25
C HIS A 559 -0.76 -14.41 5.43
N PRO A 560 -1.66 -15.31 5.85
CA PRO A 560 -2.56 -15.09 6.99
C PRO A 560 -1.84 -14.63 8.26
N ALA A 561 -0.74 -15.27 8.65
CA ALA A 561 0.06 -14.89 9.82
C ALA A 561 0.63 -13.47 9.72
N LYS A 562 1.05 -13.04 8.52
CA LYS A 562 1.50 -11.65 8.30
C LYS A 562 0.36 -10.66 8.41
N VAL A 563 -0.83 -10.98 7.87
CA VAL A 563 -2.03 -10.13 8.00
C VAL A 563 -2.39 -9.96 9.47
N TYR A 564 -2.39 -11.06 10.24
CA TYR A 564 -2.63 -11.03 11.68
C TYR A 564 -1.66 -10.12 12.42
N ARG A 565 -0.36 -10.28 12.18
CA ARG A 565 0.68 -9.45 12.80
C ARG A 565 0.52 -7.96 12.49
N LEU A 566 0.23 -7.62 11.24
CA LEU A 566 0.00 -6.24 10.84
C LEU A 566 -1.26 -5.66 11.51
N ALA A 567 -2.31 -6.47 11.65
CA ALA A 567 -3.53 -6.07 12.34
C ALA A 567 -3.29 -5.82 13.83
N LEU A 568 -2.48 -6.65 14.51
CA LEU A 568 -2.09 -6.41 15.91
C LEU A 568 -1.44 -5.04 16.11
N GLN A 569 -0.62 -4.61 15.15
CA GLN A 569 0.01 -3.30 15.21
C GLN A 569 -0.96 -2.16 14.84
N ALA A 570 -1.72 -2.34 13.76
CA ALA A 570 -2.64 -1.32 13.26
C ALA A 570 -3.77 -0.99 14.25
N PHE A 571 -4.24 -2.01 14.97
CA PHE A 571 -5.34 -1.89 15.92
C PHE A 571 -4.89 -2.02 17.39
N ALA A 572 -3.63 -1.73 17.68
CA ALA A 572 -3.10 -1.74 19.04
C ALA A 572 -3.92 -0.83 19.96
N GLY A 573 -4.40 -1.37 21.09
CA GLY A 573 -5.24 -0.65 22.03
C GLY A 573 -6.72 -0.52 21.63
N VAL A 574 -7.13 -1.02 20.45
CA VAL A 574 -8.53 -1.07 19.99
C VAL A 574 -9.10 -2.46 20.12
N TYR A 575 -8.38 -3.48 19.62
CA TYR A 575 -8.78 -4.88 19.69
C TYR A 575 -7.67 -5.73 20.33
N ASP A 576 -8.07 -6.74 21.10
CA ASP A 576 -7.14 -7.75 21.60
C ASP A 576 -6.78 -8.78 20.50
N ALA A 577 -5.71 -9.52 20.75
CA ALA A 577 -5.14 -10.51 19.83
C ALA A 577 -6.15 -11.64 19.49
N ALA A 578 -6.91 -12.11 20.47
CA ALA A 578 -7.90 -13.17 20.30
C ALA A 578 -9.06 -12.71 19.41
N THR A 579 -9.53 -11.47 19.59
CA THR A 579 -10.57 -10.85 18.77
C THR A 579 -10.11 -10.72 17.31
N ILE A 580 -8.91 -10.21 17.06
CA ILE A 580 -8.35 -10.09 15.71
C ILE A 580 -8.22 -11.46 15.05
N LEU A 581 -7.67 -12.46 15.73
CA LEU A 581 -7.51 -13.81 15.20
C LEU A 581 -8.86 -14.48 14.89
N ARG A 582 -9.84 -14.34 15.78
CA ARG A 582 -11.21 -14.85 15.58
C ARG A 582 -11.83 -14.30 14.31
N TRP A 583 -11.76 -12.98 14.10
CA TRP A 583 -12.39 -12.35 12.94
C TRP A 583 -11.60 -12.56 11.64
N LEU A 584 -10.28 -12.70 11.71
CA LEU A 584 -9.47 -13.09 10.55
C LEU A 584 -9.82 -14.52 10.09
N LYS A 585 -9.96 -15.48 11.01
CA LYS A 585 -10.45 -16.83 10.71
C LYS A 585 -11.86 -16.79 10.12
N THR A 586 -12.74 -15.97 10.66
CA THR A 586 -14.11 -15.78 10.15
C THR A 586 -14.10 -15.21 8.74
N PHE A 587 -13.24 -14.18 8.49
CA PHE A 587 -13.08 -13.61 7.16
C PHE A 587 -12.69 -14.68 6.14
N TYR A 588 -11.64 -15.45 6.36
CA TYR A 588 -11.21 -16.48 5.41
C TYR A 588 -12.29 -17.52 5.15
N ARG A 589 -12.93 -18.06 6.19
CA ARG A 589 -14.02 -19.05 6.04
C ARG A 589 -15.16 -18.51 5.17
N ARG A 590 -15.63 -17.30 5.46
CA ARG A 590 -16.73 -16.67 4.72
C ARG A 590 -16.30 -16.31 3.31
N PHE A 591 -15.13 -15.70 3.15
CA PHE A 591 -14.61 -15.28 1.86
C PHE A 591 -14.53 -16.45 0.87
N PHE A 592 -14.07 -17.61 1.30
CA PHE A 592 -14.03 -18.80 0.46
C PHE A 592 -15.43 -19.42 0.24
N ALA A 593 -16.18 -19.67 1.31
CA ALA A 593 -17.48 -20.32 1.23
C ALA A 593 -18.54 -19.55 0.43
N GLN A 594 -18.41 -18.22 0.36
CA GLN A 594 -19.39 -17.34 -0.31
C GLN A 594 -18.97 -16.92 -1.72
N GLN A 595 -17.95 -17.52 -2.31
CA GLN A 595 -17.48 -17.17 -3.66
C GLN A 595 -18.56 -17.35 -4.74
N PHE A 596 -19.45 -18.33 -4.60
CA PHE A 596 -20.53 -18.55 -5.57
C PHE A 596 -21.45 -17.32 -5.74
N LYS A 597 -21.62 -16.51 -4.69
CA LYS A 597 -22.38 -15.26 -4.75
C LYS A 597 -21.65 -14.22 -5.60
N ARG A 598 -20.30 -14.15 -5.48
CA ARG A 598 -19.50 -13.21 -6.25
C ARG A 598 -19.38 -13.56 -7.74
N SER A 599 -19.56 -14.83 -8.10
CA SER A 599 -19.48 -15.30 -9.48
C SER A 599 -20.53 -14.67 -10.41
N CYS A 600 -21.63 -14.15 -9.87
CA CYS A 600 -22.73 -13.53 -10.64
C CYS A 600 -22.95 -12.05 -10.28
N LEU A 601 -21.93 -11.35 -9.74
CA LEU A 601 -22.08 -9.93 -9.41
C LEU A 601 -22.42 -9.07 -10.61
N PRO A 602 -23.32 -8.09 -10.44
CA PRO A 602 -23.60 -7.06 -11.43
C PRO A 602 -22.35 -6.28 -11.82
N ASP A 603 -22.39 -5.61 -12.97
CA ASP A 603 -21.38 -4.63 -13.33
C ASP A 603 -21.40 -3.46 -12.34
N GLY A 604 -20.23 -2.87 -12.11
CA GLY A 604 -20.07 -1.70 -11.27
C GLY A 604 -18.69 -1.06 -11.46
N PRO A 605 -18.53 0.23 -11.10
CA PRO A 605 -17.27 0.94 -11.30
C PRO A 605 -16.21 0.50 -10.28
N LYS A 606 -14.96 0.46 -10.70
CA LYS A 606 -13.83 0.24 -9.82
C LYS A 606 -13.26 1.59 -9.37
N VAL A 607 -13.28 1.87 -8.08
CA VAL A 607 -12.81 3.15 -7.51
C VAL A 607 -11.41 3.09 -6.91
N GLY A 608 -10.95 1.92 -6.49
CA GLY A 608 -9.67 1.74 -5.79
C GLY A 608 -8.82 0.63 -6.38
N SER A 609 -7.71 0.32 -5.71
CA SER A 609 -6.76 -0.72 -6.13
C SER A 609 -7.26 -2.15 -5.89
N VAL A 610 -8.34 -2.33 -5.13
CA VAL A 610 -8.96 -3.63 -4.78
C VAL A 610 -10.41 -3.64 -5.21
N ALA A 611 -10.85 -4.74 -5.78
CA ALA A 611 -12.25 -5.05 -6.05
C ALA A 611 -12.46 -6.57 -6.03
N VAL A 612 -13.71 -7.01 -5.96
CA VAL A 612 -14.08 -8.44 -5.93
C VAL A 612 -14.85 -8.87 -7.19
N SER A 613 -14.77 -8.07 -8.26
CA SER A 613 -15.45 -8.36 -9.52
C SER A 613 -14.88 -9.63 -10.19
N PRO A 614 -15.75 -10.58 -10.59
CA PRO A 614 -15.33 -11.81 -11.24
C PRO A 614 -14.82 -11.60 -12.69
N ARG A 615 -15.06 -10.43 -13.25
CA ARG A 615 -14.67 -10.10 -14.64
C ARG A 615 -13.20 -9.72 -14.76
N GLY A 616 -12.58 -9.20 -13.70
CA GLY A 616 -11.19 -8.73 -13.76
C GLY A 616 -10.38 -8.94 -12.49
N ASP A 617 -10.87 -8.44 -11.36
CA ASP A 617 -10.08 -8.30 -10.14
C ASP A 617 -9.92 -9.60 -9.36
N LEU A 618 -11.00 -10.40 -9.21
CA LEU A 618 -10.98 -11.63 -8.45
C LEU A 618 -11.62 -12.78 -9.21
N ARG A 619 -10.79 -13.59 -9.85
CA ARG A 619 -11.21 -14.83 -10.52
C ARG A 619 -10.90 -16.02 -9.64
N MET A 620 -11.81 -16.34 -8.74
CA MET A 620 -11.66 -17.42 -7.79
C MET A 620 -12.71 -18.51 -8.07
N PRO A 621 -12.36 -19.82 -8.08
CA PRO A 621 -13.34 -20.89 -8.20
C PRO A 621 -14.24 -20.92 -6.95
N SER A 622 -15.53 -21.23 -7.16
CA SER A 622 -16.53 -21.25 -6.09
C SER A 622 -16.38 -22.41 -5.09
N ASP A 623 -15.62 -23.40 -5.47
CA ASP A 623 -15.33 -24.64 -4.71
C ASP A 623 -13.89 -24.68 -4.19
N ALA A 624 -13.20 -23.54 -4.15
CA ALA A 624 -11.85 -23.46 -3.58
C ALA A 624 -11.85 -23.80 -2.09
N CYS A 625 -10.90 -24.64 -1.67
CA CYS A 625 -10.73 -25.05 -0.28
C CYS A 625 -9.90 -24.04 0.51
N VAL A 626 -10.35 -23.67 1.71
CA VAL A 626 -9.71 -22.71 2.60
C VAL A 626 -8.66 -23.33 3.54
N THR A 627 -8.51 -24.66 3.53
CA THR A 627 -7.72 -25.41 4.53
C THR A 627 -6.30 -24.87 4.69
N LEU A 628 -5.62 -24.57 3.59
CA LEU A 628 -4.24 -24.11 3.62
C LEU A 628 -4.06 -22.79 4.42
N TRP A 629 -4.98 -21.84 4.23
CA TRP A 629 -4.97 -20.57 4.96
C TRP A 629 -5.37 -20.74 6.43
N MET A 630 -6.30 -21.65 6.71
CA MET A 630 -6.74 -21.92 8.08
C MET A 630 -5.67 -22.64 8.89
N GLN A 631 -4.92 -23.58 8.29
CA GLN A 631 -3.81 -24.27 8.95
C GLN A 631 -2.77 -23.28 9.46
N GLU A 632 -2.37 -22.30 8.61
CA GLU A 632 -1.41 -21.27 9.02
C GLU A 632 -1.91 -20.43 10.21
N LEU A 633 -3.23 -20.14 10.27
CA LEU A 633 -3.82 -19.41 11.39
C LEU A 633 -4.00 -20.27 12.65
N ASP A 634 -4.13 -21.59 12.51
CA ASP A 634 -4.25 -22.51 13.63
C ASP A 634 -2.88 -22.80 14.28
N GLU A 635 -1.77 -22.60 13.54
CA GLU A 635 -0.40 -22.67 14.05
C GLU A 635 0.03 -21.43 14.85
N ILE A 636 -0.73 -20.33 14.81
CA ILE A 636 -0.48 -19.16 15.64
C ILE A 636 -0.77 -19.51 17.08
N VAL A 637 0.27 -19.58 17.89
CA VAL A 637 0.16 -19.75 19.35
C VAL A 637 -0.08 -18.36 19.94
N GLU A 638 -1.17 -18.23 20.71
CA GLU A 638 -1.51 -17.00 21.44
C GLU A 638 -0.48 -16.64 22.52
#